data_8a4347755b6ab4c12164043e08b154fa
#
_entry.id   8a4347755b6ab4c12164043e08b154fa
#
_cell.length_a   1.000
_cell.length_b   1.000
_cell.length_c   1.000
_cell.angle_alpha   90.00
_cell.angle_beta   90.00
_cell.angle_gamma   90.00
#
_symmetry.space_group_name_H-M   'P 1'
#
loop_
_entity.id
_entity.type
_entity.pdbx_description
1 polymer ?
#
loop_
_entity_poly.entity_id
_entity_poly.type
_entity_poly.pdbx_seq_one_letter_code
_entity_poly.pdbx_strand_id
1 'polypeptide(L)'
;MQINVVTIFLLVFVSTLFAAGASGSEPLPEILVIGDLREQDELSSTTSVTVVGADDLKSKQAEHLEEALGFLPNVNFAAGTNRARFFQIRGIGERSQFASPQNPSVGVLIDGIDFTGAADVAGLLDLDQLEVLRGPQGTRYGASGLAGLVYIKSNDPMPDPSADLALGYGSYGRRTGSLVLNYPLSDRTAVRLAADSRQTDGYYDNTFLNREDTNGTDEQSLILKVRHETPSGTLSWVTRAADFDNGYDAFSLDNLRTTLSDEPGHDQHKMVAHGATWQQPLGSLELEAQLSHVSSELLYGYDEDWAYPEIHPFSYSSTDEYARDRDRSSLTLSLSSSTEVSRDRLSWTSGIHLANQSVALARTYTFLPGPYTSRYDYQTRSLFGEISLPISASVQLVAGARLERRSQSFSDSESAQFRPEDSLWSGRLALQWDLAAETMAYLSISRGVKSGGFNTDGTLPASLRRFDPESLIEVESGLRAKLADDRLQLKAALFRADRTDQQIKSSRVTPREDGSTEFVDYLGNAAEGVNQGLEIEARFLVSERWQGRFALGLLDTEFDRFINEFGEDYSGREQAHAPRYTAQGSLNYSAERFDVQIGIEGKDDFYFSDRHNVRSSDYLVVNVSSTLHFDAFDLSIWGRNLTDETIYTRGFGSFGNDPRKDYATEPYFQFGEPRVWGMTLTAQLAGQ
;
A
#
# COMPACT_ATOMS: atom_id res chain seq x y z
N MET A 1 -6.12 -29.32 20.57
CA MET A 1 -4.69 -29.06 20.38
C MET A 1 -4.61 -28.22 19.11
N GLN A 2 -4.80 -26.90 19.26
CA GLN A 2 -4.65 -25.96 18.13
C GLN A 2 -3.17 -25.89 17.79
N ILE A 3 -2.80 -26.46 16.68
CA ILE A 3 -1.45 -26.26 16.12
C ILE A 3 -1.43 -24.81 15.68
N ASN A 4 -0.60 -24.00 16.33
CA ASN A 4 -0.49 -22.57 16.02
C ASN A 4 -0.05 -22.41 14.55
N VAL A 5 -0.69 -21.54 13.79
CA VAL A 5 -0.41 -21.26 12.37
C VAL A 5 1.08 -21.06 12.12
N VAL A 6 1.76 -20.31 13.00
CA VAL A 6 3.23 -20.11 12.98
C VAL A 6 3.98 -21.44 13.04
N THR A 7 3.49 -22.43 13.80
CA THR A 7 4.11 -23.78 13.91
C THR A 7 3.98 -24.56 12.61
N ILE A 8 2.85 -24.45 11.92
CA ILE A 8 2.65 -25.09 10.60
C ILE A 8 3.63 -24.48 9.60
N PHE A 9 3.71 -23.16 9.52
CA PHE A 9 4.63 -22.48 8.63
C PHE A 9 6.10 -22.84 8.91
N LEU A 10 6.52 -22.87 10.17
CA LEU A 10 7.87 -23.26 10.57
C LEU A 10 8.17 -24.74 10.23
N LEU A 11 7.21 -25.65 10.42
CA LEU A 11 7.40 -27.07 10.08
C LEU A 11 7.51 -27.29 8.58
N VAL A 12 6.71 -26.60 7.78
CA VAL A 12 6.81 -26.65 6.30
C VAL A 12 8.14 -26.08 5.85
N PHE A 13 8.56 -24.93 6.38
CA PHE A 13 9.83 -24.28 6.05
C PHE A 13 11.04 -25.14 6.42
N VAL A 14 11.09 -25.69 7.64
CA VAL A 14 12.20 -26.56 8.10
C VAL A 14 12.26 -27.84 7.28
N SER A 15 11.12 -28.46 6.93
CA SER A 15 11.11 -29.69 6.13
C SER A 15 11.58 -29.45 4.68
N THR A 16 11.32 -28.29 4.10
CA THR A 16 11.76 -27.92 2.75
C THR A 16 13.26 -27.59 2.70
N LEU A 17 13.81 -26.96 3.76
CA LEU A 17 15.26 -26.73 3.89
C LEU A 17 16.09 -28.03 3.87
N PHE A 18 15.60 -29.12 4.46
CA PHE A 18 16.27 -30.43 4.43
C PHE A 18 16.18 -31.14 3.08
N ALA A 19 15.23 -30.78 2.21
CA ALA A 19 15.07 -31.37 0.88
C ALA A 19 15.98 -30.73 -0.20
N ALA A 20 16.61 -29.59 0.08
CA ALA A 20 17.40 -28.80 -0.87
C ALA A 20 18.78 -29.40 -1.26
N GLY A 21 18.96 -30.70 -1.15
CA GLY A 21 20.25 -31.40 -1.39
C GLY A 21 20.57 -31.89 -2.80
N ALA A 22 19.78 -31.52 -3.84
CA ALA A 22 19.99 -32.00 -5.22
C ALA A 22 20.81 -30.98 -6.06
N SER A 23 21.83 -31.46 -6.77
CA SER A 23 22.72 -30.64 -7.61
C SER A 23 22.12 -30.38 -9.01
N GLY A 24 22.29 -29.16 -9.55
CA GLY A 24 22.12 -28.89 -10.98
C GLY A 24 21.13 -27.79 -11.39
N SER A 25 20.52 -27.03 -10.46
CA SER A 25 19.64 -25.90 -10.82
C SER A 25 20.43 -24.61 -11.10
N GLU A 26 19.93 -23.76 -12.01
CA GLU A 26 20.42 -22.40 -12.15
C GLU A 26 20.23 -21.61 -10.84
N PRO A 27 21.12 -20.66 -10.51
CA PRO A 27 21.00 -19.83 -9.31
C PRO A 27 19.73 -18.97 -9.37
N LEU A 28 19.23 -18.58 -8.20
CA LEU A 28 18.13 -17.60 -8.11
C LEU A 28 18.56 -16.26 -8.72
N PRO A 29 17.70 -15.56 -9.48
CA PRO A 29 18.04 -14.30 -10.12
C PRO A 29 18.37 -13.21 -9.10
N GLU A 30 19.27 -12.30 -9.48
CA GLU A 30 19.53 -11.07 -8.76
C GLU A 30 18.33 -10.12 -8.91
N ILE A 31 17.96 -9.44 -7.83
CA ILE A 31 16.82 -8.54 -7.78
C ILE A 31 17.30 -7.17 -7.35
N LEU A 32 16.94 -6.16 -8.15
CA LEU A 32 17.30 -4.77 -7.88
C LEU A 32 16.19 -4.06 -7.09
N VAL A 33 16.57 -3.26 -6.11
CA VAL A 33 15.73 -2.30 -5.40
C VAL A 33 15.86 -0.96 -6.10
N ILE A 34 14.77 -0.47 -6.67
CA ILE A 34 14.69 0.79 -7.43
C ILE A 34 14.11 1.91 -6.55
N GLY A 35 13.26 1.54 -5.60
CA GLY A 35 12.62 2.47 -4.66
C GLY A 35 13.57 3.14 -3.67
N ASP A 36 14.85 2.85 -3.61
CA ASP A 36 15.83 3.55 -2.80
C ASP A 36 16.45 4.76 -3.56
N LEU A 37 17.23 5.60 -2.89
CA LEU A 37 17.94 6.74 -3.50
C LEU A 37 18.85 6.34 -4.65
N ARG A 38 19.30 5.10 -4.66
CA ARG A 38 20.11 4.47 -5.71
C ARG A 38 19.61 3.05 -5.94
N GLU A 39 19.63 2.63 -7.18
CA GLU A 39 19.42 1.23 -7.50
C GLU A 39 20.52 0.38 -6.87
N GLN A 40 20.13 -0.69 -6.22
CA GLN A 40 21.05 -1.63 -5.58
C GLN A 40 20.47 -3.04 -5.54
N ASP A 41 21.34 -4.04 -5.47
CA ASP A 41 20.90 -5.41 -5.22
C ASP A 41 20.12 -5.50 -3.89
N GLU A 42 18.98 -6.19 -3.91
CA GLU A 42 18.12 -6.42 -2.76
C GLU A 42 18.91 -6.96 -1.56
N LEU A 43 19.87 -7.85 -1.81
CA LEU A 43 20.72 -8.43 -0.77
C LEU A 43 21.84 -7.50 -0.29
N SER A 44 22.06 -6.37 -0.95
CA SER A 44 22.99 -5.32 -0.51
C SER A 44 22.29 -4.16 0.20
N SER A 45 20.96 -4.14 0.23
CA SER A 45 20.21 -3.06 0.88
C SER A 45 20.35 -3.11 2.40
N THR A 46 20.60 -1.95 3.01
CA THR A 46 20.63 -1.76 4.48
C THR A 46 19.28 -1.32 5.06
N THR A 47 18.20 -1.55 4.32
CA THR A 47 16.79 -1.32 4.72
C THR A 47 16.02 -2.60 4.56
N SER A 48 15.09 -2.90 5.47
CA SER A 48 14.15 -4.01 5.27
C SER A 48 13.28 -3.74 4.04
N VAL A 49 13.41 -4.58 3.02
CA VAL A 49 12.67 -4.44 1.75
C VAL A 49 12.20 -5.80 1.26
N THR A 50 10.97 -5.82 0.75
CA THR A 50 10.43 -6.95 -0.04
C THR A 50 10.26 -6.51 -1.47
N VAL A 51 10.77 -7.28 -2.41
CA VAL A 51 10.50 -7.12 -3.84
C VAL A 51 9.67 -8.30 -4.32
N VAL A 52 8.54 -8.01 -4.96
CA VAL A 52 7.62 -8.99 -5.54
C VAL A 52 7.58 -8.75 -7.04
N GLY A 53 8.03 -9.74 -7.82
CA GLY A 53 8.05 -9.65 -9.29
C GLY A 53 6.68 -9.91 -9.92
N ALA A 54 6.59 -9.60 -11.20
CA ALA A 54 5.37 -9.80 -12.00
C ALA A 54 4.85 -11.24 -11.96
N ASP A 55 5.76 -12.24 -12.06
CA ASP A 55 5.38 -13.66 -12.07
C ASP A 55 4.74 -14.13 -10.78
N ASP A 56 5.21 -13.62 -9.63
CA ASP A 56 4.63 -13.95 -8.32
C ASP A 56 3.19 -13.42 -8.20
N LEU A 57 2.94 -12.18 -8.65
CA LEU A 57 1.62 -11.56 -8.61
C LEU A 57 0.68 -12.17 -9.65
N LYS A 58 1.20 -12.47 -10.84
CA LYS A 58 0.46 -13.16 -11.90
C LYS A 58 0.01 -14.56 -11.46
N SER A 59 0.88 -15.30 -10.79
CA SER A 59 0.55 -16.63 -10.27
C SER A 59 -0.54 -16.59 -9.19
N LYS A 60 -0.63 -15.52 -8.40
CA LYS A 60 -1.70 -15.26 -7.43
C LYS A 60 -2.93 -14.62 -8.09
N GLN A 61 -2.84 -14.19 -9.34
CA GLN A 61 -3.87 -13.39 -10.04
C GLN A 61 -4.21 -12.10 -9.26
N ALA A 62 -3.19 -11.46 -8.68
CA ALA A 62 -3.34 -10.19 -7.98
C ALA A 62 -3.47 -9.06 -9.00
N GLU A 63 -4.50 -8.23 -8.86
CA GLU A 63 -4.81 -7.10 -9.76
C GLU A 63 -4.70 -5.75 -9.06
N HIS A 64 -4.83 -5.76 -7.74
CA HIS A 64 -4.73 -4.59 -6.88
C HIS A 64 -3.69 -4.77 -5.78
N LEU A 65 -3.27 -3.65 -5.21
CA LEU A 65 -2.21 -3.63 -4.21
C LEU A 65 -2.59 -4.40 -2.93
N GLU A 66 -3.84 -4.32 -2.48
CA GLU A 66 -4.32 -5.08 -1.32
C GLU A 66 -4.23 -6.60 -1.49
N GLU A 67 -4.37 -7.09 -2.72
CA GLU A 67 -4.26 -8.53 -3.03
C GLU A 67 -2.81 -9.02 -3.01
N ALA A 68 -1.84 -8.10 -3.19
CA ALA A 68 -0.42 -8.40 -3.09
C ALA A 68 0.09 -8.50 -1.64
N LEU A 69 -0.68 -8.05 -0.64
CA LEU A 69 -0.24 -7.93 0.76
C LEU A 69 0.16 -9.27 1.40
N GLY A 70 -0.38 -10.39 0.93
CA GLY A 70 0.00 -11.70 1.44
C GLY A 70 1.48 -12.07 1.25
N PHE A 71 2.22 -11.33 0.41
CA PHE A 71 3.67 -11.51 0.23
C PHE A 71 4.52 -10.67 1.19
N LEU A 72 3.89 -9.81 1.99
CA LEU A 72 4.56 -8.71 2.70
C LEU A 72 4.47 -8.92 4.22
N PRO A 73 5.60 -9.25 4.90
CA PRO A 73 5.60 -9.37 6.35
C PRO A 73 5.36 -8.01 7.03
N ASN A 74 4.55 -8.02 8.10
CA ASN A 74 4.16 -6.85 8.89
C ASN A 74 3.50 -5.72 8.06
N VAL A 75 2.79 -6.08 6.99
CA VAL A 75 1.97 -5.15 6.22
C VAL A 75 0.50 -5.48 6.40
N ASN A 76 -0.33 -4.45 6.57
CA ASN A 76 -1.77 -4.54 6.67
C ASN A 76 -2.42 -3.41 5.87
N PHE A 77 -3.73 -3.42 5.73
CA PHE A 77 -4.49 -2.35 5.10
C PHE A 77 -5.80 -2.09 5.82
N ALA A 78 -6.38 -0.93 5.59
CA ALA A 78 -7.70 -0.57 6.05
C ALA A 78 -8.57 -0.28 4.81
N ALA A 79 -9.61 -1.08 4.63
CA ALA A 79 -10.62 -0.85 3.61
C ALA A 79 -11.79 -0.07 4.23
N GLY A 80 -11.87 1.21 3.95
CA GLY A 80 -13.02 2.06 4.31
C GLY A 80 -13.86 2.40 3.10
N THR A 81 -13.53 1.85 1.97
CA THR A 81 -14.06 2.04 0.63
C THR A 81 -14.02 0.70 -0.11
N ASN A 82 -14.38 0.65 -1.37
CA ASN A 82 -14.32 -0.58 -2.16
C ASN A 82 -12.86 -1.06 -2.34
N ARG A 83 -11.91 -0.12 -2.57
CA ARG A 83 -10.47 -0.40 -2.68
C ARG A 83 -9.68 0.17 -1.51
N ALA A 84 -8.59 -0.47 -1.13
CA ALA A 84 -7.73 0.00 -0.05
C ALA A 84 -6.96 1.27 -0.45
N ARG A 85 -7.09 2.34 0.34
CA ARG A 85 -6.38 3.61 0.15
C ARG A 85 -5.23 3.81 1.13
N PHE A 86 -5.29 3.13 2.27
CA PHE A 86 -4.34 3.29 3.36
C PHE A 86 -3.75 1.95 3.76
N PHE A 87 -2.44 1.94 3.90
CA PHE A 87 -1.67 0.77 4.30
C PHE A 87 -0.99 1.03 5.64
N GLN A 88 -0.78 -0.02 6.40
CA GLN A 88 0.00 0.02 7.63
C GLN A 88 1.23 -0.85 7.44
N ILE A 89 2.41 -0.30 7.78
CA ILE A 89 3.68 -1.00 7.80
C ILE A 89 4.16 -1.03 9.24
N ARG A 90 4.47 -2.23 9.78
CA ARG A 90 4.87 -2.41 11.18
C ARG A 90 3.85 -1.83 12.17
N GLY A 91 2.54 -1.90 11.84
CA GLY A 91 1.45 -1.34 12.64
C GLY A 91 1.29 0.19 12.56
N ILE A 92 2.03 0.87 11.68
CA ILE A 92 2.00 2.33 11.53
C ILE A 92 1.33 2.71 10.22
N GLY A 93 0.27 3.51 10.27
CA GLY A 93 -0.47 3.98 9.10
C GLY A 93 -1.89 4.43 9.46
N GLU A 94 -2.54 5.08 8.51
CA GLU A 94 -3.91 5.58 8.64
C GLU A 94 -4.92 4.46 8.39
N ARG A 95 -6.16 4.68 8.90
CA ARG A 95 -7.27 3.74 8.73
C ARG A 95 -8.36 4.26 7.80
N SER A 96 -8.68 5.56 7.92
CA SER A 96 -9.62 6.26 7.05
C SER A 96 -9.52 7.76 7.29
N GLN A 97 -9.69 8.56 6.24
CA GLN A 97 -9.81 10.02 6.33
C GLN A 97 -10.83 10.47 5.28
N PHE A 98 -11.92 11.10 5.72
CA PHE A 98 -12.97 11.56 4.82
C PHE A 98 -12.96 13.08 4.66
N ALA A 99 -13.17 13.85 5.72
CA ALA A 99 -13.21 15.31 5.67
C ALA A 99 -11.85 15.98 5.88
N SER A 100 -11.00 15.43 6.75
CA SER A 100 -9.71 16.04 7.10
C SER A 100 -8.70 15.94 5.95
N PRO A 101 -7.77 16.91 5.84
CA PRO A 101 -6.64 16.81 4.93
C PRO A 101 -5.80 15.58 5.18
N GLN A 102 -5.40 14.91 4.10
CA GLN A 102 -4.63 13.68 4.17
C GLN A 102 -3.15 13.97 4.35
N ASN A 103 -2.52 13.26 5.28
CA ASN A 103 -1.08 13.23 5.48
C ASN A 103 -0.66 11.80 5.86
N PRO A 104 -0.65 10.86 4.90
CA PRO A 104 -0.38 9.45 5.14
C PRO A 104 1.03 9.19 5.66
N SER A 105 1.16 8.16 6.52
CA SER A 105 2.43 7.68 7.08
C SER A 105 3.19 6.77 6.12
N VAL A 106 2.49 6.15 5.16
CA VAL A 106 3.05 5.29 4.12
C VAL A 106 2.97 6.00 2.78
N GLY A 107 4.12 6.18 2.13
CA GLY A 107 4.20 6.70 0.78
C GLY A 107 3.82 5.66 -0.26
N VAL A 108 3.21 6.08 -1.36
CA VAL A 108 2.95 5.23 -2.53
C VAL A 108 3.45 5.93 -3.77
N LEU A 109 4.39 5.30 -4.46
CA LEU A 109 4.96 5.80 -5.71
C LEU A 109 4.70 4.81 -6.84
N ILE A 110 4.33 5.31 -7.99
CA ILE A 110 4.14 4.49 -9.20
C ILE A 110 4.95 5.14 -10.32
N ASP A 111 5.93 4.42 -10.88
CA ASP A 111 6.86 4.93 -11.89
C ASP A 111 7.51 6.28 -11.48
N GLY A 112 7.80 6.44 -10.17
CA GLY A 112 8.36 7.65 -9.61
C GLY A 112 7.37 8.80 -9.38
N ILE A 113 6.10 8.66 -9.76
CA ILE A 113 5.03 9.64 -9.51
C ILE A 113 4.41 9.37 -8.14
N ASP A 114 4.17 10.40 -7.35
CA ASP A 114 3.62 10.29 -6.00
C ASP A 114 2.08 10.18 -6.01
N PHE A 115 1.58 8.98 -5.69
CA PHE A 115 0.17 8.62 -5.52
C PHE A 115 -0.26 8.54 -4.06
N THR A 116 0.54 9.03 -3.14
CA THR A 116 0.24 8.98 -1.72
C THR A 116 -1.14 9.59 -1.40
N GLY A 117 -2.03 8.79 -0.82
CA GLY A 117 -3.43 9.15 -0.55
C GLY A 117 -4.40 8.96 -1.74
N ALA A 118 -3.93 8.37 -2.85
CA ALA A 118 -4.72 7.94 -4.01
C ALA A 118 -4.30 6.53 -4.45
N ALA A 119 -3.95 5.66 -3.49
CA ALA A 119 -3.44 4.32 -3.76
C ALA A 119 -4.50 3.32 -4.24
N ASP A 120 -5.77 3.66 -4.11
CA ASP A 120 -6.91 2.89 -4.62
C ASP A 120 -6.86 2.68 -6.14
N VAL A 121 -6.29 3.63 -6.90
CA VAL A 121 -6.05 3.48 -8.35
C VAL A 121 -4.71 2.83 -8.70
N ALA A 122 -3.99 2.29 -7.70
CA ALA A 122 -2.73 1.57 -7.87
C ALA A 122 -2.96 0.14 -8.39
N GLY A 123 -3.54 0.00 -9.57
CA GLY A 123 -3.64 -1.28 -10.27
C GLY A 123 -2.26 -1.84 -10.65
N LEU A 124 -2.15 -3.17 -10.69
CA LEU A 124 -0.91 -3.89 -11.00
C LEU A 124 -0.78 -4.22 -12.50
N LEU A 125 -1.39 -3.39 -13.36
CA LEU A 125 -1.32 -3.53 -14.82
C LEU A 125 0.13 -3.37 -15.30
N ASP A 126 0.56 -4.32 -16.16
CA ASP A 126 1.88 -4.30 -16.81
C ASP A 126 3.05 -4.06 -15.83
N LEU A 127 2.96 -4.73 -14.68
CA LEU A 127 3.93 -4.61 -13.61
C LEU A 127 5.28 -5.23 -13.99
N ASP A 128 6.37 -4.55 -13.67
CA ASP A 128 7.72 -5.09 -13.60
C ASP A 128 7.98 -5.63 -12.18
N GLN A 129 7.86 -4.76 -11.17
CA GLN A 129 8.00 -5.14 -9.76
C GLN A 129 7.24 -4.23 -8.80
N LEU A 130 6.90 -4.81 -7.65
CA LEU A 130 6.37 -4.13 -6.47
C LEU A 130 7.41 -4.21 -5.36
N GLU A 131 7.78 -3.07 -4.77
CA GLU A 131 8.70 -3.00 -3.64
C GLU A 131 7.99 -2.40 -2.42
N VAL A 132 8.25 -2.97 -1.26
CA VAL A 132 7.85 -2.37 0.01
C VAL A 132 9.08 -2.19 0.89
N LEU A 133 9.46 -0.92 1.08
CA LEU A 133 10.53 -0.52 1.98
C LEU A 133 9.90 -0.23 3.34
N ARG A 134 10.33 -0.97 4.36
CA ARG A 134 9.80 -0.86 5.73
C ARG A 134 10.69 0.02 6.59
N GLY A 135 10.08 0.67 7.58
CA GLY A 135 10.73 1.67 8.40
C GLY A 135 10.85 3.05 7.74
N PRO A 136 11.37 4.05 8.42
CA PRO A 136 11.41 5.44 7.94
C PRO A 136 12.15 5.64 6.62
N GLN A 137 11.43 6.13 5.60
CA GLN A 137 11.97 6.50 4.28
C GLN A 137 12.04 8.03 4.09
N GLY A 138 12.11 8.77 5.19
CA GLY A 138 12.06 10.23 5.19
C GLY A 138 13.22 10.89 4.45
N THR A 139 14.40 10.28 4.35
CA THR A 139 15.55 10.81 3.62
C THR A 139 15.22 11.04 2.14
N ARG A 140 14.53 10.10 1.50
CA ARG A 140 14.13 10.22 0.10
C ARG A 140 12.78 10.92 -0.06
N TYR A 141 11.76 10.51 0.71
CA TYR A 141 10.36 10.87 0.48
C TYR A 141 9.78 11.88 1.47
N GLY A 142 10.58 12.30 2.48
CA GLY A 142 10.17 13.31 3.43
C GLY A 142 9.05 12.86 4.36
N ALA A 143 8.14 13.78 4.65
CA ALA A 143 7.09 13.58 5.65
C ALA A 143 6.05 12.49 5.33
N SER A 144 5.98 12.01 4.09
CA SER A 144 5.07 10.92 3.69
C SER A 144 5.68 9.52 3.86
N GLY A 145 6.94 9.41 4.30
CA GLY A 145 7.65 8.15 4.49
C GLY A 145 7.93 7.83 5.96
N LEU A 146 7.02 8.13 6.89
CA LEU A 146 7.20 7.84 8.32
C LEU A 146 7.34 6.35 8.60
N ALA A 147 6.43 5.53 8.07
CA ALA A 147 6.37 4.08 8.31
C ALA A 147 7.06 3.26 7.22
N GLY A 148 7.15 3.81 6.02
CA GLY A 148 7.69 3.10 4.86
C GLY A 148 7.20 3.65 3.54
N LEU A 149 7.51 2.90 2.49
CA LEU A 149 7.18 3.22 1.12
C LEU A 149 6.73 1.99 0.36
N VAL A 150 5.69 2.15 -0.44
CA VAL A 150 5.31 1.21 -1.51
C VAL A 150 5.75 1.82 -2.83
N TYR A 151 6.59 1.11 -3.59
CA TYR A 151 7.03 1.52 -4.91
C TYR A 151 6.57 0.51 -5.95
N ILE A 152 5.88 0.98 -6.98
CA ILE A 152 5.37 0.18 -8.09
C ILE A 152 6.09 0.62 -9.36
N LYS A 153 6.75 -0.31 -10.02
CA LYS A 153 7.39 -0.11 -11.32
C LYS A 153 6.61 -0.88 -12.38
N SER A 154 6.13 -0.22 -13.42
CA SER A 154 5.63 -0.89 -14.61
C SER A 154 6.74 -1.09 -15.65
N ASN A 155 6.55 -2.06 -16.57
CA ASN A 155 7.54 -2.40 -17.58
C ASN A 155 7.92 -1.18 -18.44
N ASP A 156 9.18 -1.07 -18.79
CA ASP A 156 9.68 -0.03 -19.69
C ASP A 156 9.52 -0.45 -21.16
N PRO A 157 9.46 0.51 -22.10
CA PRO A 157 9.50 0.23 -23.53
C PRO A 157 10.78 -0.51 -23.92
N MET A 158 10.63 -1.60 -24.70
CA MET A 158 11.71 -2.47 -25.16
C MET A 158 12.01 -2.27 -26.65
N PRO A 159 13.24 -2.64 -27.13
CA PRO A 159 13.60 -2.53 -28.53
C PRO A 159 12.88 -3.53 -29.44
N ASP A 160 12.34 -4.62 -28.90
CA ASP A 160 11.66 -5.67 -29.65
C ASP A 160 10.13 -5.47 -29.60
N PRO A 161 9.41 -5.61 -30.74
CA PRO A 161 7.96 -5.48 -30.75
C PRO A 161 7.30 -6.68 -30.05
N SER A 162 6.29 -6.42 -29.23
CA SER A 162 5.47 -7.47 -28.59
C SER A 162 4.04 -7.01 -28.41
N ALA A 163 3.13 -7.98 -28.34
CA ALA A 163 1.73 -7.75 -28.02
C ALA A 163 1.20 -8.89 -27.17
N ASP A 164 0.60 -8.56 -26.02
CA ASP A 164 0.01 -9.51 -25.09
C ASP A 164 -1.47 -9.16 -24.88
N LEU A 165 -2.34 -10.17 -25.01
CA LEU A 165 -3.78 -10.07 -24.76
C LEU A 165 -4.17 -11.06 -23.67
N ALA A 166 -4.87 -10.60 -22.62
CA ALA A 166 -5.45 -11.50 -21.64
C ALA A 166 -6.96 -11.25 -21.49
N LEU A 167 -7.72 -12.35 -21.34
CA LEU A 167 -9.16 -12.32 -21.09
C LEU A 167 -9.49 -13.24 -19.93
N GLY A 168 -10.25 -12.75 -18.95
CA GLY A 168 -10.59 -13.49 -17.74
C GLY A 168 -12.09 -13.55 -17.49
N TYR A 169 -12.52 -14.65 -16.85
CA TYR A 169 -13.87 -14.85 -16.35
C TYR A 169 -13.85 -15.59 -15.02
N GLY A 170 -14.74 -15.24 -14.08
CA GLY A 170 -14.76 -15.86 -12.77
C GLY A 170 -16.09 -15.70 -12.03
N SER A 171 -16.07 -16.10 -10.75
CA SER A 171 -17.21 -15.95 -9.83
C SER A 171 -17.60 -14.49 -9.64
N TYR A 172 -18.83 -14.26 -9.19
CA TYR A 172 -19.42 -12.92 -8.98
C TYR A 172 -19.46 -12.05 -10.26
N GLY A 173 -19.82 -12.65 -11.39
CA GLY A 173 -19.89 -11.93 -12.66
C GLY A 173 -18.55 -11.36 -13.17
N ARG A 174 -17.41 -11.76 -12.56
CA ARG A 174 -16.08 -11.24 -12.88
C ARG A 174 -15.75 -11.38 -14.36
N ARG A 175 -15.34 -10.29 -14.98
CA ARG A 175 -14.84 -10.19 -16.35
C ARG A 175 -13.64 -9.28 -16.38
N THR A 176 -12.57 -9.73 -17.00
CA THR A 176 -11.35 -8.93 -17.15
C THR A 176 -10.84 -9.00 -18.58
N GLY A 177 -10.24 -7.92 -19.06
CA GLY A 177 -9.54 -7.87 -20.32
C GLY A 177 -8.35 -6.94 -20.23
N SER A 178 -7.19 -7.36 -20.73
CA SER A 178 -6.02 -6.48 -20.82
C SER A 178 -5.29 -6.65 -22.14
N LEU A 179 -4.68 -5.54 -22.60
CA LEU A 179 -3.87 -5.48 -23.81
C LEU A 179 -2.59 -4.73 -23.49
N VAL A 180 -1.45 -5.32 -23.84
CA VAL A 180 -0.14 -4.68 -23.75
C VAL A 180 0.51 -4.70 -25.13
N LEU A 181 0.95 -3.55 -25.62
CA LEU A 181 1.63 -3.38 -26.88
C LEU A 181 2.98 -2.70 -26.65
N ASN A 182 4.04 -3.27 -27.18
CA ASN A 182 5.36 -2.66 -27.21
C ASN A 182 5.84 -2.51 -28.66
N TYR A 183 6.27 -1.31 -29.03
CA TYR A 183 6.70 -1.05 -30.39
C TYR A 183 7.90 -0.08 -30.46
N PRO A 184 9.04 -0.50 -31.08
CA PRO A 184 10.15 0.37 -31.34
C PRO A 184 9.81 1.28 -32.57
N LEU A 185 9.70 2.59 -32.33
CA LEU A 185 9.50 3.57 -33.39
C LEU A 185 10.79 3.84 -34.22
N SER A 186 11.93 3.65 -33.58
CA SER A 186 13.27 3.75 -34.16
C SER A 186 14.29 3.09 -33.26
N ASP A 187 15.56 2.98 -33.70
CA ASP A 187 16.67 2.46 -32.87
C ASP A 187 16.88 3.22 -31.54
N ARG A 188 16.26 4.39 -31.39
CA ARG A 188 16.43 5.27 -30.22
C ARG A 188 15.11 5.58 -29.50
N THR A 189 13.98 5.14 -30.02
CA THR A 189 12.68 5.48 -29.46
C THR A 189 11.81 4.25 -29.45
N ALA A 190 11.33 3.89 -28.28
CA ALA A 190 10.34 2.83 -28.09
C ALA A 190 9.12 3.36 -27.33
N VAL A 191 7.97 2.77 -27.59
CA VAL A 191 6.68 3.09 -26.96
C VAL A 191 6.06 1.81 -26.43
N ARG A 192 5.47 1.89 -25.24
CA ARG A 192 4.70 0.81 -24.63
C ARG A 192 3.33 1.34 -24.21
N LEU A 193 2.29 0.62 -24.59
CA LEU A 193 0.89 0.90 -24.24
C LEU A 193 0.32 -0.30 -23.51
N ALA A 194 -0.23 -0.09 -22.34
CA ALA A 194 -1.00 -1.09 -21.62
C ALA A 194 -2.39 -0.53 -21.27
N ALA A 195 -3.41 -1.36 -21.42
CA ALA A 195 -4.79 -1.01 -21.07
C ALA A 195 -5.49 -2.22 -20.45
N ASP A 196 -6.35 -1.99 -19.48
CA ASP A 196 -7.20 -3.02 -18.92
C ASP A 196 -8.61 -2.52 -18.59
N SER A 197 -9.54 -3.48 -18.48
CA SER A 197 -10.89 -3.28 -17.97
C SER A 197 -11.26 -4.48 -17.10
N ARG A 198 -11.87 -4.21 -15.94
CA ARG A 198 -12.26 -5.19 -14.94
C ARG A 198 -13.64 -4.85 -14.43
N GLN A 199 -14.49 -5.87 -14.33
CA GLN A 199 -15.86 -5.73 -13.81
C GLN A 199 -16.17 -6.90 -12.90
N THR A 200 -16.92 -6.63 -11.82
CA THR A 200 -17.52 -7.66 -10.95
C THR A 200 -18.83 -7.14 -10.34
N ASP A 201 -19.76 -8.05 -10.03
CA ASP A 201 -21.01 -7.69 -9.35
C ASP A 201 -20.77 -7.39 -7.85
N GLY A 202 -19.60 -7.75 -7.30
CA GLY A 202 -19.28 -7.60 -5.89
C GLY A 202 -19.69 -8.80 -5.05
N TYR A 203 -19.61 -8.65 -3.72
CA TYR A 203 -19.82 -9.77 -2.77
C TYR A 203 -20.97 -9.54 -1.81
N TYR A 204 -21.86 -8.57 -2.09
CA TYR A 204 -23.00 -8.21 -1.27
C TYR A 204 -24.28 -8.20 -2.10
N ASP A 205 -25.33 -8.70 -1.49
CA ASP A 205 -26.68 -8.70 -2.08
C ASP A 205 -27.54 -7.66 -1.36
N ASN A 206 -28.03 -6.67 -2.08
CA ASN A 206 -28.99 -5.72 -1.53
C ASN A 206 -30.39 -6.35 -1.59
N THR A 207 -30.88 -6.77 -0.44
CA THR A 207 -32.17 -7.51 -0.35
C THR A 207 -33.38 -6.59 -0.40
N PHE A 208 -33.24 -5.31 -0.08
CA PHE A 208 -34.31 -4.33 -0.22
C PHE A 208 -34.55 -3.98 -1.69
N LEU A 209 -33.52 -3.70 -2.45
CA LEU A 209 -33.60 -3.39 -3.87
C LEU A 209 -33.67 -4.62 -4.76
N ASN A 210 -33.46 -5.82 -4.21
CA ASN A 210 -33.33 -7.08 -4.96
C ASN A 210 -32.26 -6.97 -6.07
N ARG A 211 -31.05 -6.49 -5.71
CA ARG A 211 -29.88 -6.30 -6.58
C ARG A 211 -28.67 -6.98 -5.99
N GLU A 212 -27.81 -7.56 -6.87
CA GLU A 212 -26.57 -8.25 -6.54
C GLU A 212 -25.31 -7.45 -6.94
N ASP A 213 -25.50 -6.21 -7.47
CA ASP A 213 -24.42 -5.39 -8.06
C ASP A 213 -24.23 -4.03 -7.38
N THR A 214 -24.86 -3.77 -6.23
CA THR A 214 -24.78 -2.48 -5.51
C THR A 214 -23.39 -2.22 -4.91
N ASN A 215 -22.58 -3.28 -4.73
CA ASN A 215 -21.17 -3.21 -4.30
C ASN A 215 -20.23 -3.70 -5.41
N GLY A 216 -20.65 -3.64 -6.65
CA GLY A 216 -19.87 -4.06 -7.82
C GLY A 216 -18.71 -3.12 -8.15
N THR A 217 -17.83 -3.58 -9.03
CA THR A 217 -16.71 -2.77 -9.54
C THR A 217 -16.73 -2.68 -11.05
N ASP A 218 -16.43 -1.49 -11.59
CA ASP A 218 -16.15 -1.23 -13.02
C ASP A 218 -14.90 -0.33 -13.09
N GLU A 219 -13.78 -0.91 -13.49
CA GLU A 219 -12.48 -0.27 -13.42
C GLU A 219 -11.76 -0.35 -14.75
N GLN A 220 -11.23 0.77 -15.20
CA GLN A 220 -10.45 0.89 -16.43
C GLN A 220 -9.15 1.61 -16.15
N SER A 221 -8.04 1.11 -16.73
CA SER A 221 -6.73 1.73 -16.60
C SER A 221 -5.99 1.77 -17.94
N LEU A 222 -5.16 2.80 -18.10
CA LEU A 222 -4.29 2.99 -19.26
C LEU A 222 -2.91 3.45 -18.81
N ILE A 223 -1.88 2.86 -19.40
CA ILE A 223 -0.48 3.28 -19.24
C ILE A 223 0.12 3.48 -20.62
N LEU A 224 0.71 4.65 -20.84
CA LEU A 224 1.51 4.95 -22.04
C LEU A 224 2.90 5.36 -21.58
N LYS A 225 3.92 4.63 -22.03
CA LYS A 225 5.33 4.98 -21.81
C LYS A 225 6.04 5.25 -23.14
N VAL A 226 6.95 6.21 -23.11
CA VAL A 226 7.87 6.52 -24.21
C VAL A 226 9.28 6.62 -23.64
N ARG A 227 10.22 5.91 -24.24
CA ARG A 227 11.66 6.05 -23.97
C ARG A 227 12.36 6.54 -25.20
N HIS A 228 13.15 7.61 -25.05
CA HIS A 228 13.91 8.19 -26.15
C HIS A 228 15.38 8.42 -25.74
N GLU A 229 16.29 7.79 -26.45
CA GLU A 229 17.71 7.93 -26.24
C GLU A 229 18.27 9.04 -27.10
N THR A 230 18.95 10.01 -26.50
CA THR A 230 19.67 11.09 -27.19
C THR A 230 21.18 10.88 -27.01
N PRO A 231 22.02 11.59 -27.76
CA PRO A 231 23.47 11.54 -27.59
C PRO A 231 23.96 11.99 -26.20
N SER A 232 23.14 12.72 -25.44
CA SER A 232 23.49 13.27 -24.13
C SER A 232 22.81 12.61 -22.96
N GLY A 233 21.77 11.78 -23.16
CA GLY A 233 21.03 11.15 -22.08
C GLY A 233 19.73 10.49 -22.55
N THR A 234 18.96 10.00 -21.63
CA THR A 234 17.69 9.30 -21.86
C THR A 234 16.51 10.12 -21.32
N LEU A 235 15.50 10.31 -22.15
CA LEU A 235 14.20 10.85 -21.76
C LEU A 235 13.19 9.72 -21.65
N SER A 236 12.61 9.57 -20.47
CA SER A 236 11.48 8.68 -20.23
C SER A 236 10.23 9.49 -19.92
N TRP A 237 9.11 9.12 -20.53
CA TRP A 237 7.80 9.72 -20.29
C TRP A 237 6.81 8.63 -19.94
N VAL A 238 5.97 8.88 -18.94
CA VAL A 238 4.84 8.04 -18.59
C VAL A 238 3.57 8.86 -18.44
N THR A 239 2.47 8.35 -19.00
CA THR A 239 1.11 8.80 -18.73
C THR A 239 0.31 7.64 -18.18
N ARG A 240 -0.39 7.86 -17.08
CA ARG A 240 -1.35 6.92 -16.50
C ARG A 240 -2.72 7.57 -16.44
N ALA A 241 -3.76 6.81 -16.76
CA ALA A 241 -5.13 7.21 -16.56
C ALA A 241 -5.90 6.06 -15.91
N ALA A 242 -6.83 6.37 -15.02
CA ALA A 242 -7.74 5.43 -14.41
C ALA A 242 -9.15 6.06 -14.35
N ASP A 243 -10.15 5.22 -14.60
CA ASP A 243 -11.57 5.54 -14.41
C ASP A 243 -12.20 4.36 -13.67
N PHE A 244 -12.43 4.53 -12.36
CA PHE A 244 -13.04 3.55 -11.48
C PHE A 244 -14.44 4.05 -11.14
N ASP A 245 -15.47 3.27 -11.51
CA ASP A 245 -16.89 3.54 -11.26
C ASP A 245 -17.43 2.40 -10.38
N ASN A 246 -17.02 2.37 -9.12
CA ASN A 246 -17.37 1.31 -8.19
C ASN A 246 -18.60 1.70 -7.36
N GLY A 247 -19.50 0.74 -7.13
CA GLY A 247 -20.54 0.84 -6.11
C GLY A 247 -19.96 0.69 -4.70
N TYR A 248 -20.67 1.17 -3.70
CA TYR A 248 -20.32 0.96 -2.30
C TYR A 248 -21.54 0.72 -1.42
N ASP A 249 -21.84 -0.55 -1.18
CA ASP A 249 -22.97 -1.01 -0.36
C ASP A 249 -22.48 -2.19 0.50
N ALA A 250 -21.75 -1.87 1.58
CA ALA A 250 -21.06 -2.84 2.41
C ALA A 250 -21.43 -2.75 3.90
N PHE A 251 -22.44 -1.97 4.25
CA PHE A 251 -22.92 -1.81 5.62
C PHE A 251 -24.13 -2.73 5.87
N SER A 252 -23.93 -3.75 6.71
CA SER A 252 -24.96 -4.74 7.05
C SER A 252 -25.34 -4.62 8.52
N LEU A 253 -26.64 -4.42 8.78
CA LEU A 253 -27.20 -4.44 10.15
C LEU A 253 -27.16 -5.84 10.80
N ASP A 254 -27.07 -6.88 9.99
CA ASP A 254 -27.10 -8.28 10.44
C ASP A 254 -25.71 -8.94 10.44
N ASN A 255 -24.64 -8.21 10.12
CA ASN A 255 -23.28 -8.74 9.96
C ASN A 255 -23.24 -9.93 8.97
N LEU A 256 -23.92 -9.79 7.85
CA LEU A 256 -23.96 -10.74 6.74
C LEU A 256 -23.53 -10.04 5.44
N ARG A 257 -23.38 -10.81 4.36
CA ARG A 257 -23.15 -10.26 3.01
C ARG A 257 -24.46 -9.83 2.35
N THR A 258 -25.38 -9.29 3.14
CA THR A 258 -26.65 -8.73 2.69
C THR A 258 -26.84 -7.34 3.27
N THR A 259 -27.34 -6.43 2.46
CA THR A 259 -27.62 -5.05 2.84
C THR A 259 -29.11 -4.72 2.69
N LEU A 260 -29.55 -3.64 3.32
CA LEU A 260 -30.92 -3.16 3.33
C LEU A 260 -31.01 -1.72 2.80
N SER A 261 -29.94 -1.18 2.25
CA SER A 261 -29.85 0.20 1.78
C SER A 261 -30.88 0.50 0.68
N ASP A 262 -31.57 1.62 0.81
CA ASP A 262 -32.44 2.18 -0.25
C ASP A 262 -31.68 3.12 -1.19
N GLU A 263 -30.55 3.69 -0.73
CA GLU A 263 -29.65 4.58 -1.49
C GLU A 263 -28.19 4.08 -1.47
N PRO A 264 -27.88 2.94 -2.15
CA PRO A 264 -26.50 2.44 -2.22
C PRO A 264 -25.53 3.50 -2.67
N GLY A 265 -24.38 3.56 -2.00
CA GLY A 265 -23.36 4.54 -2.27
C GLY A 265 -22.47 4.18 -3.46
N HIS A 266 -21.38 4.92 -3.59
CA HIS A 266 -20.41 4.78 -4.66
C HIS A 266 -18.99 5.08 -4.18
N ASP A 267 -18.01 4.56 -4.92
CA ASP A 267 -16.59 4.79 -4.71
C ASP A 267 -15.92 4.99 -6.08
N GLN A 268 -16.09 6.19 -6.63
CA GLN A 268 -15.64 6.56 -7.98
C GLN A 268 -14.34 7.34 -7.90
N HIS A 269 -13.38 7.02 -8.78
CA HIS A 269 -12.11 7.73 -8.83
C HIS A 269 -11.61 7.86 -10.28
N LYS A 270 -11.57 9.08 -10.81
CA LYS A 270 -10.96 9.42 -12.09
C LYS A 270 -9.61 10.05 -11.85
N MET A 271 -8.60 9.60 -12.59
CA MET A 271 -7.24 10.08 -12.40
C MET A 271 -6.49 10.14 -13.73
N VAL A 272 -5.69 11.20 -13.90
CA VAL A 272 -4.66 11.28 -14.94
C VAL A 272 -3.36 11.75 -14.31
N ALA A 273 -2.27 11.03 -14.60
CA ALA A 273 -0.94 11.34 -14.13
C ALA A 273 0.08 11.35 -15.26
N HIS A 274 1.02 12.28 -15.19
CA HIS A 274 2.13 12.41 -16.13
C HIS A 274 3.45 12.46 -15.36
N GLY A 275 4.45 11.71 -15.85
CA GLY A 275 5.83 11.75 -15.37
C GLY A 275 6.80 11.93 -16.54
N ALA A 276 7.84 12.74 -16.34
CA ALA A 276 8.96 12.86 -17.25
C ALA A 276 10.26 12.77 -16.47
N THR A 277 11.15 11.88 -16.88
CA THR A 277 12.47 11.70 -16.27
C THR A 277 13.54 11.91 -17.35
N TRP A 278 14.47 12.82 -17.07
CA TRP A 278 15.68 13.02 -17.86
C TRP A 278 16.88 12.53 -17.09
N GLN A 279 17.63 11.57 -17.65
CA GLN A 279 18.86 11.03 -17.08
C GLN A 279 20.01 11.37 -18.00
N GLN A 280 21.06 12.01 -17.44
CA GLN A 280 22.21 12.45 -18.21
C GLN A 280 23.53 12.12 -17.51
N PRO A 281 24.40 11.28 -18.10
CA PRO A 281 25.75 11.08 -17.62
C PRO A 281 26.58 12.35 -17.84
N LEU A 282 27.28 12.81 -16.78
CA LEU A 282 28.16 13.98 -16.76
C LEU A 282 29.57 13.58 -16.33
N GLY A 283 30.25 12.80 -17.14
CA GLY A 283 31.56 12.22 -16.83
C GLY A 283 31.45 11.14 -15.75
N SER A 284 31.92 11.42 -14.53
CA SER A 284 31.79 10.52 -13.37
C SER A 284 30.55 10.79 -12.52
N LEU A 285 29.68 11.66 -12.98
CA LEU A 285 28.43 12.03 -12.30
C LEU A 285 27.24 11.66 -13.18
N GLU A 286 26.09 11.54 -12.58
CA GLU A 286 24.79 11.39 -13.23
C GLU A 286 23.83 12.47 -12.73
N LEU A 287 23.23 13.19 -13.65
CA LEU A 287 22.15 14.14 -13.38
C LEU A 287 20.82 13.46 -13.69
N GLU A 288 19.91 13.48 -12.73
CA GLU A 288 18.51 13.11 -12.94
C GLU A 288 17.59 14.30 -12.66
N ALA A 289 16.65 14.53 -13.58
CA ALA A 289 15.58 15.50 -13.41
C ALA A 289 14.25 14.82 -13.62
N GLN A 290 13.41 14.80 -12.59
CA GLN A 290 12.08 14.19 -12.62
C GLN A 290 11.01 15.26 -12.42
N LEU A 291 10.04 15.32 -13.33
CA LEU A 291 8.85 16.17 -13.26
C LEU A 291 7.61 15.28 -13.23
N SER A 292 6.65 15.57 -12.34
CA SER A 292 5.37 14.87 -12.34
C SER A 292 4.20 15.79 -12.10
N HIS A 293 3.03 15.38 -12.62
CA HIS A 293 1.73 16.00 -12.36
C HIS A 293 0.66 14.91 -12.26
N VAL A 294 -0.19 15.03 -11.24
CA VAL A 294 -1.34 14.13 -11.00
C VAL A 294 -2.55 15.01 -10.79
N SER A 295 -3.63 14.73 -11.51
CA SER A 295 -4.96 15.30 -11.29
C SER A 295 -5.94 14.15 -11.04
N SER A 296 -6.76 14.26 -9.99
CA SER A 296 -7.74 13.24 -9.66
C SER A 296 -9.04 13.82 -9.11
N GLU A 297 -10.15 13.19 -9.48
CA GLU A 297 -11.50 13.47 -9.02
C GLU A 297 -12.03 12.23 -8.33
N LEU A 298 -12.30 12.33 -7.04
CA LEU A 298 -12.82 11.26 -6.21
C LEU A 298 -14.23 11.61 -5.76
N LEU A 299 -15.18 10.69 -5.97
CA LEU A 299 -16.53 10.76 -5.43
C LEU A 299 -16.78 9.51 -4.59
N TYR A 300 -16.95 9.70 -3.29
CA TYR A 300 -17.21 8.64 -2.33
C TYR A 300 -18.48 8.97 -1.56
N GLY A 301 -19.41 8.02 -1.50
CA GLY A 301 -20.64 8.17 -0.77
C GLY A 301 -21.15 6.86 -0.24
N TYR A 302 -22.01 6.92 0.77
CA TYR A 302 -22.66 5.75 1.36
C TYR A 302 -24.00 6.13 1.97
N ASP A 303 -24.88 5.13 2.06
CA ASP A 303 -26.08 5.18 2.87
C ASP A 303 -25.69 5.26 4.35
N GLU A 304 -26.01 6.37 5.03
CA GLU A 304 -25.55 6.62 6.40
C GLU A 304 -26.39 5.85 7.42
N ASP A 305 -27.67 5.60 7.15
CA ASP A 305 -28.55 4.84 8.03
C ASP A 305 -28.60 3.33 7.73
N TRP A 306 -27.95 2.88 6.63
CA TRP A 306 -27.73 1.48 6.24
C TRP A 306 -29.02 0.70 5.93
N ALA A 307 -30.13 1.38 5.73
CA ALA A 307 -31.42 0.74 5.59
C ALA A 307 -32.42 1.58 4.77
N TYR A 308 -33.65 1.15 4.74
CA TYR A 308 -34.76 1.83 4.07
C TYR A 308 -35.63 2.59 5.09
N PRO A 309 -36.34 3.67 4.67
CA PRO A 309 -37.04 4.60 5.57
C PRO A 309 -38.01 3.96 6.56
N GLU A 310 -38.78 2.93 6.14
CA GLU A 310 -39.84 2.34 6.94
C GLU A 310 -39.33 1.45 8.09
N ILE A 311 -38.05 1.09 8.12
CA ILE A 311 -37.44 0.33 9.23
C ILE A 311 -37.27 1.21 10.46
N HIS A 312 -37.15 2.53 10.27
CA HIS A 312 -36.90 3.50 11.35
C HIS A 312 -38.21 3.87 12.06
N PRO A 313 -38.15 4.12 13.39
CA PRO A 313 -39.31 4.61 14.17
C PRO A 313 -39.94 5.90 13.61
N PHE A 314 -39.10 6.77 13.03
CA PHE A 314 -39.48 7.93 12.26
C PHE A 314 -38.88 7.75 10.87
N SER A 315 -39.73 7.55 9.87
CA SER A 315 -39.29 7.27 8.49
C SER A 315 -38.37 8.39 7.98
N TYR A 316 -37.11 8.05 7.68
CA TYR A 316 -36.11 8.92 7.08
C TYR A 316 -35.12 8.09 6.25
N SER A 317 -34.42 8.73 5.36
CA SER A 317 -33.26 8.18 4.65
C SER A 317 -32.13 9.22 4.71
N SER A 318 -30.90 8.76 4.83
CA SER A 318 -29.76 9.65 4.93
C SER A 318 -28.53 9.13 4.17
N THR A 319 -27.88 10.08 3.49
CA THR A 319 -26.63 9.82 2.75
C THR A 319 -25.54 10.77 3.17
N ASP A 320 -24.30 10.33 3.06
CA ASP A 320 -23.10 11.15 3.25
C ASP A 320 -22.16 10.98 2.06
N GLU A 321 -21.90 12.07 1.34
CA GLU A 321 -21.14 12.08 0.10
C GLU A 321 -19.97 13.05 0.18
N TYR A 322 -18.83 12.66 -0.37
CA TYR A 322 -17.57 13.40 -0.38
C TYR A 322 -17.02 13.48 -1.81
N ALA A 323 -17.12 14.64 -2.44
CA ALA A 323 -16.43 14.95 -3.70
C ALA A 323 -15.10 15.63 -3.41
N ARG A 324 -14.01 15.07 -3.96
CA ARG A 324 -12.65 15.59 -3.72
C ARG A 324 -11.87 15.70 -5.02
N ASP A 325 -11.47 16.93 -5.36
CA ASP A 325 -10.56 17.21 -6.45
C ASP A 325 -9.15 17.39 -5.89
N ARG A 326 -8.16 16.76 -6.52
CA ARG A 326 -6.76 16.85 -6.12
C ARG A 326 -5.87 17.10 -7.33
N ASP A 327 -5.02 18.12 -7.21
CA ASP A 327 -3.94 18.40 -8.15
C ASP A 327 -2.61 18.39 -7.41
N ARG A 328 -1.62 17.67 -7.94
CA ARG A 328 -0.27 17.63 -7.41
C ARG A 328 0.76 17.75 -8.52
N SER A 329 1.75 18.61 -8.33
CA SER A 329 2.92 18.70 -9.21
C SER A 329 4.20 18.62 -8.39
N SER A 330 5.22 17.96 -8.93
CA SER A 330 6.52 17.89 -8.29
C SER A 330 7.68 18.00 -9.29
N LEU A 331 8.81 18.50 -8.79
CA LEU A 331 10.11 18.52 -9.47
C LEU A 331 11.17 18.00 -8.50
N THR A 332 11.89 16.96 -8.93
CA THR A 332 13.09 16.47 -8.24
C THR A 332 14.30 16.64 -9.16
N LEU A 333 15.35 17.25 -8.65
CA LEU A 333 16.65 17.31 -9.32
C LEU A 333 17.67 16.64 -8.43
N SER A 334 18.37 15.65 -8.93
CA SER A 334 19.42 14.95 -8.20
C SER A 334 20.70 14.84 -9.01
N LEU A 335 21.80 14.88 -8.29
CA LEU A 335 23.13 14.62 -8.82
C LEU A 335 23.75 13.51 -7.99
N SER A 336 24.24 12.47 -8.65
CA SER A 336 24.88 11.33 -8.00
C SER A 336 26.25 11.05 -8.59
N SER A 337 27.13 10.46 -7.80
CA SER A 337 28.31 9.80 -8.33
C SER A 337 27.84 8.61 -9.16
N SER A 338 28.49 8.35 -10.33
CA SER A 338 28.11 7.32 -11.31
C SER A 338 27.43 6.08 -10.72
N THR A 339 26.46 5.53 -11.43
CA THR A 339 25.54 4.44 -11.04
C THR A 339 26.21 3.13 -10.64
N GLU A 340 27.44 2.86 -11.08
CA GLU A 340 28.16 1.70 -10.60
C GLU A 340 28.55 1.89 -9.13
N VAL A 341 27.75 1.30 -8.23
CA VAL A 341 28.04 1.23 -6.81
C VAL A 341 29.26 0.32 -6.61
N SER A 342 30.44 0.89 -6.71
CA SER A 342 31.66 0.20 -6.29
C SER A 342 31.71 0.24 -4.75
N ARG A 343 31.70 -0.93 -4.11
CA ARG A 343 31.88 -1.03 -2.64
C ARG A 343 33.23 -0.48 -2.16
N ASP A 344 34.16 -0.29 -3.08
CA ASP A 344 35.53 0.19 -2.78
C ASP A 344 35.68 1.72 -2.93
N ARG A 345 34.65 2.43 -3.34
CA ARG A 345 34.68 3.88 -3.57
C ARG A 345 33.57 4.62 -2.87
N LEU A 346 33.92 5.85 -2.46
CA LEU A 346 32.92 6.80 -2.01
C LEU A 346 31.83 6.99 -3.08
N SER A 347 30.58 6.80 -2.70
CA SER A 347 29.44 7.11 -3.52
C SER A 347 28.48 8.05 -2.80
N TRP A 348 27.81 8.94 -3.54
CA TRP A 348 26.90 9.91 -2.95
C TRP A 348 25.81 10.30 -3.93
N THR A 349 24.67 10.73 -3.40
CA THR A 349 23.56 11.37 -4.11
C THR A 349 23.15 12.60 -3.32
N SER A 350 22.85 13.70 -4.01
CA SER A 350 22.28 14.90 -3.38
C SER A 350 21.29 15.54 -4.34
N GLY A 351 20.23 16.13 -3.80
CA GLY A 351 19.19 16.71 -4.64
C GLY A 351 18.26 17.67 -3.91
N ILE A 352 17.41 18.30 -4.70
CA ILE A 352 16.33 19.16 -4.25
C ILE A 352 14.99 18.55 -4.71
N HIS A 353 13.96 18.73 -3.88
CA HIS A 353 12.59 18.35 -4.22
C HIS A 353 11.65 19.51 -3.93
N LEU A 354 10.82 19.83 -4.93
CA LEU A 354 9.79 20.84 -4.85
C LEU A 354 8.45 20.18 -5.18
N ALA A 355 7.43 20.39 -4.35
CA ALA A 355 6.09 19.91 -4.64
C ALA A 355 5.03 20.91 -4.23
N ASN A 356 3.94 20.94 -5.01
CA ASN A 356 2.73 21.69 -4.70
C ASN A 356 1.55 20.72 -4.77
N GLN A 357 0.63 20.81 -3.84
CA GLN A 357 -0.63 20.09 -3.89
C GLN A 357 -1.78 21.01 -3.52
N SER A 358 -2.90 20.86 -4.24
CA SER A 358 -4.19 21.48 -3.95
C SER A 358 -5.22 20.37 -3.79
N VAL A 359 -6.09 20.47 -2.78
CA VAL A 359 -7.23 19.58 -2.56
C VAL A 359 -8.45 20.45 -2.30
N ALA A 360 -9.48 20.32 -3.13
CA ALA A 360 -10.82 20.83 -2.87
C ALA A 360 -11.72 19.70 -2.40
N LEU A 361 -12.54 19.94 -1.40
CA LEU A 361 -13.54 19.01 -0.88
C LEU A 361 -14.91 19.66 -0.87
N ALA A 362 -15.92 18.93 -1.33
CA ALA A 362 -17.32 19.22 -1.07
C ALA A 362 -17.94 17.98 -0.40
N ARG A 363 -18.57 18.18 0.78
CA ARG A 363 -19.33 17.13 1.48
C ARG A 363 -20.81 17.50 1.44
N THR A 364 -21.63 16.61 0.95
CA THR A 364 -23.08 16.68 0.99
C THR A 364 -23.58 15.62 1.96
N TYR A 365 -24.21 16.05 3.04
CA TYR A 365 -24.72 15.18 4.07
C TYR A 365 -26.16 15.57 4.39
N THR A 366 -27.05 14.59 4.47
CA THR A 366 -28.50 14.82 4.62
C THR A 366 -28.84 15.79 5.77
N PHE A 367 -28.12 15.72 6.88
CA PHE A 367 -28.39 16.57 8.05
C PHE A 367 -27.63 17.91 8.06
N LEU A 368 -26.87 18.23 7.03
CA LEU A 368 -26.27 19.57 6.89
C LEU A 368 -27.22 20.51 6.17
N PRO A 369 -27.29 21.81 6.56
CA PRO A 369 -28.15 22.81 5.91
C PRO A 369 -27.74 23.12 4.45
N GLY A 370 -26.58 22.69 4.03
CA GLY A 370 -26.02 22.81 2.68
C GLY A 370 -24.64 22.17 2.62
N PRO A 371 -24.04 22.06 1.43
CA PRO A 371 -22.73 21.43 1.29
C PRO A 371 -21.64 22.12 2.11
N TYR A 372 -20.89 21.32 2.87
CA TYR A 372 -19.64 21.78 3.46
C TYR A 372 -18.56 21.78 2.39
N THR A 373 -17.83 22.88 2.21
CA THR A 373 -16.71 22.93 1.25
C THR A 373 -15.43 23.36 1.94
N SER A 374 -14.30 22.81 1.47
CA SER A 374 -12.99 23.25 1.94
C SER A 374 -11.95 23.22 0.83
N ARG A 375 -10.90 24.02 1.01
CA ARG A 375 -9.71 24.03 0.16
C ARG A 375 -8.47 23.93 1.02
N TYR A 376 -7.60 22.99 0.64
CA TYR A 376 -6.32 22.76 1.28
C TYR A 376 -5.20 22.79 0.24
N ASP A 377 -4.27 23.71 0.42
CA ASP A 377 -3.07 23.82 -0.41
C ASP A 377 -1.83 23.63 0.45
N TYR A 378 -0.81 22.91 -0.07
CA TYR A 378 0.50 22.88 0.55
C TYR A 378 1.64 22.93 -0.46
N GLN A 379 2.77 23.46 -0.01
CA GLN A 379 4.03 23.51 -0.74
C GLN A 379 5.11 22.85 0.09
N THR A 380 5.88 21.97 -0.52
CA THR A 380 7.05 21.32 0.07
C THR A 380 8.31 21.74 -0.68
N ARG A 381 9.35 22.12 0.07
CA ARG A 381 10.69 22.40 -0.44
C ARG A 381 11.69 21.64 0.40
N SER A 382 12.51 20.83 -0.25
CA SER A 382 13.44 19.95 0.46
C SER A 382 14.81 19.94 -0.18
N LEU A 383 15.82 19.79 0.66
CA LEU A 383 17.18 19.43 0.31
C LEU A 383 17.47 18.05 0.92
N PHE A 384 17.99 17.12 0.13
CA PHE A 384 18.30 15.78 0.59
C PHE A 384 19.64 15.31 0.06
N GLY A 385 20.21 14.30 0.72
CA GLY A 385 21.39 13.62 0.22
C GLY A 385 21.75 12.42 1.06
N GLU A 386 22.53 11.53 0.46
CA GLU A 386 23.07 10.33 1.07
C GLU A 386 24.50 10.10 0.59
N ILE A 387 25.33 9.58 1.45
CA ILE A 387 26.70 9.20 1.20
C ILE A 387 26.94 7.77 1.67
N SER A 388 27.60 6.97 0.85
CA SER A 388 28.08 5.64 1.20
C SER A 388 29.61 5.67 1.20
N LEU A 389 30.20 5.46 2.38
CA LEU A 389 31.62 5.58 2.64
C LEU A 389 32.23 4.20 3.00
N PRO A 390 33.10 3.61 2.16
CA PRO A 390 33.83 2.42 2.55
C PRO A 390 34.81 2.74 3.70
N ILE A 391 34.65 2.06 4.82
CA ILE A 391 35.54 2.17 6.00
C ILE A 391 36.68 1.15 5.89
N SER A 392 36.37 -0.05 5.40
CA SER A 392 37.32 -1.12 5.09
C SER A 392 36.78 -1.94 3.91
N ALA A 393 37.55 -2.95 3.48
CA ALA A 393 37.13 -3.87 2.42
C ALA A 393 35.81 -4.62 2.73
N SER A 394 35.41 -4.73 4.01
CA SER A 394 34.21 -5.46 4.44
C SER A 394 33.24 -4.59 5.23
N VAL A 395 33.50 -3.27 5.39
CA VAL A 395 32.63 -2.38 6.20
C VAL A 395 32.34 -1.10 5.42
N GLN A 396 31.06 -0.78 5.27
CA GLN A 396 30.57 0.44 4.66
C GLN A 396 29.67 1.21 5.64
N LEU A 397 29.80 2.52 5.66
CA LEU A 397 28.93 3.44 6.37
C LEU A 397 28.04 4.17 5.38
N VAL A 398 26.71 4.12 5.59
CA VAL A 398 25.73 4.87 4.84
C VAL A 398 25.15 5.96 5.74
N ALA A 399 25.14 7.21 5.29
CA ALA A 399 24.59 8.33 6.04
C ALA A 399 23.75 9.21 5.11
N GLY A 400 22.49 9.41 5.46
CA GLY A 400 21.55 10.23 4.69
C GLY A 400 20.82 11.23 5.56
N ALA A 401 20.44 12.37 4.97
CA ALA A 401 19.66 13.40 5.64
C ALA A 401 18.76 14.14 4.64
N ARG A 402 17.62 14.65 5.14
CA ARG A 402 16.73 15.55 4.44
C ARG A 402 16.28 16.68 5.37
N LEU A 403 16.29 17.87 4.84
CA LEU A 403 15.71 19.06 5.43
C LEU A 403 14.50 19.45 4.58
N GLU A 404 13.36 19.64 5.22
CA GLU A 404 12.10 19.92 4.53
C GLU A 404 11.38 21.11 5.19
N ARG A 405 10.91 22.03 4.36
CA ARG A 405 9.97 23.07 4.77
C ARG A 405 8.64 22.85 4.08
N ARG A 406 7.57 22.75 4.86
CA ARG A 406 6.20 22.59 4.39
C ARG A 406 5.36 23.78 4.83
N SER A 407 4.81 24.51 3.87
CA SER A 407 3.87 25.61 4.09
C SER A 407 2.48 25.15 3.69
N GLN A 408 1.50 25.35 4.54
CA GLN A 408 0.14 24.86 4.36
C GLN A 408 -0.86 26.02 4.42
N SER A 409 -1.96 25.92 3.70
CA SER A 409 -3.06 26.88 3.74
C SER A 409 -4.39 26.14 3.63
N PHE A 410 -5.31 26.44 4.52
CA PHE A 410 -6.63 25.86 4.57
C PHE A 410 -7.68 26.94 4.75
N SER A 411 -8.83 26.77 4.07
CA SER A 411 -10.05 27.55 4.29
C SER A 411 -11.28 26.68 4.03
N ASP A 412 -12.38 26.94 4.74
CA ASP A 412 -13.65 26.23 4.57
C ASP A 412 -14.86 27.18 4.53
N SER A 413 -16.05 26.60 4.22
CA SER A 413 -17.33 27.30 4.18
C SER A 413 -17.80 27.79 5.56
N GLU A 414 -17.22 27.29 6.66
CA GLU A 414 -17.51 27.67 8.04
C GLU A 414 -16.57 28.77 8.54
N SER A 415 -15.82 29.40 7.63
CA SER A 415 -14.88 30.49 7.92
C SER A 415 -13.63 30.10 8.70
N ALA A 416 -13.30 28.78 8.81
CA ALA A 416 -12.03 28.37 9.38
C ALA A 416 -10.89 28.67 8.41
N GLN A 417 -9.78 29.17 8.93
CA GLN A 417 -8.56 29.42 8.17
C GLN A 417 -7.34 29.02 8.98
N PHE A 418 -6.43 28.27 8.34
CA PHE A 418 -5.16 27.85 8.92
C PHE A 418 -4.01 28.08 7.95
N ARG A 419 -2.85 28.49 8.45
CA ARG A 419 -1.62 28.68 7.65
C ARG A 419 -0.41 28.20 8.45
N PRO A 420 -0.32 26.90 8.80
CA PRO A 420 0.84 26.38 9.50
C PRO A 420 2.05 26.26 8.57
N GLU A 421 3.24 26.40 9.16
CA GLU A 421 4.51 26.09 8.52
C GLU A 421 5.27 25.10 9.41
N ASP A 422 5.76 24.02 8.81
CA ASP A 422 6.60 23.03 9.46
C ASP A 422 8.02 23.08 8.90
N SER A 423 9.00 23.01 9.78
CA SER A 423 10.40 22.75 9.43
C SER A 423 10.77 21.37 9.97
N LEU A 424 10.91 20.42 9.06
CA LEU A 424 11.05 19.01 9.36
C LEU A 424 12.45 18.53 8.96
N TRP A 425 12.95 17.53 9.67
CA TRP A 425 14.16 16.84 9.24
C TRP A 425 14.01 15.35 9.44
N SER A 426 14.59 14.58 8.56
CA SER A 426 14.72 13.14 8.64
C SER A 426 16.15 12.74 8.32
N GLY A 427 16.57 11.57 8.78
CA GLY A 427 17.91 11.11 8.56
C GLY A 427 18.07 9.64 8.85
N ARG A 428 19.16 9.08 8.34
CA ARG A 428 19.54 7.68 8.48
C ARG A 428 21.03 7.54 8.62
N LEU A 429 21.44 6.63 9.49
CA LEU A 429 22.80 6.16 9.60
C LEU A 429 22.77 4.63 9.61
N ALA A 430 23.50 3.99 8.71
CA ALA A 430 23.60 2.53 8.66
C ALA A 430 25.05 2.09 8.54
N LEU A 431 25.38 1.02 9.22
CA LEU A 431 26.66 0.34 9.14
C LEU A 431 26.42 -1.05 8.55
N GLN A 432 27.08 -1.34 7.44
CA GLN A 432 27.03 -2.61 6.73
C GLN A 432 28.31 -3.37 6.94
N TRP A 433 28.22 -4.69 7.17
CA TRP A 433 29.35 -5.61 7.27
C TRP A 433 29.16 -6.77 6.29
N ASP A 434 30.12 -6.98 5.41
CA ASP A 434 30.23 -8.20 4.63
C ASP A 434 30.90 -9.27 5.50
N LEU A 435 30.08 -10.18 6.04
CA LEU A 435 30.58 -11.28 6.92
C LEU A 435 31.23 -12.40 6.11
N ALA A 436 30.77 -12.62 4.89
CA ALA A 436 31.30 -13.55 3.90
C ALA A 436 30.97 -13.03 2.49
N ALA A 437 31.45 -13.69 1.44
CA ALA A 437 31.23 -13.29 0.06
C ALA A 437 29.72 -13.07 -0.27
N GLU A 438 28.85 -13.93 0.26
CA GLU A 438 27.41 -13.95 0.00
C GLU A 438 26.59 -13.72 1.27
N THR A 439 27.17 -13.07 2.29
CA THR A 439 26.47 -12.81 3.56
C THR A 439 26.80 -11.43 4.08
N MET A 440 25.79 -10.61 4.26
CA MET A 440 25.87 -9.24 4.77
C MET A 440 25.01 -9.07 6.02
N ALA A 441 25.52 -8.37 7.02
CA ALA A 441 24.75 -7.87 8.15
C ALA A 441 24.76 -6.34 8.16
N TYR A 442 23.73 -5.74 8.73
CA TYR A 442 23.68 -4.28 8.93
C TYR A 442 23.04 -3.90 10.27
N LEU A 443 23.38 -2.70 10.72
CA LEU A 443 22.73 -2.01 11.81
C LEU A 443 22.40 -0.59 11.35
N SER A 444 21.16 -0.17 11.48
CA SER A 444 20.74 1.19 11.12
C SER A 444 19.99 1.87 12.26
N ILE A 445 20.08 3.20 12.28
CA ILE A 445 19.23 4.09 13.04
C ILE A 445 18.63 5.11 12.07
N SER A 446 17.32 5.26 12.10
CA SER A 446 16.56 6.12 11.20
C SER A 446 15.62 7.02 11.98
N ARG A 447 15.47 8.26 11.54
CA ARG A 447 14.45 9.18 12.02
C ARG A 447 13.47 9.49 10.90
N GLY A 448 12.19 9.16 11.13
CA GLY A 448 11.06 9.57 10.32
C GLY A 448 10.30 10.71 10.98
N VAL A 449 9.54 11.46 10.18
CA VAL A 449 8.67 12.53 10.62
C VAL A 449 7.44 12.59 9.74
N LYS A 450 6.30 12.91 10.34
CA LYS A 450 5.04 13.20 9.68
C LYS A 450 4.62 14.62 10.04
N SER A 451 4.21 15.43 9.06
CA SER A 451 3.86 16.84 9.33
C SER A 451 2.64 16.95 10.23
N GLY A 452 2.57 18.02 10.97
CA GLY A 452 1.37 18.44 11.68
C GLY A 452 0.27 18.88 10.71
N GLY A 453 -0.89 19.23 11.26
CA GLY A 453 -2.03 19.65 10.48
C GLY A 453 -3.15 20.24 11.33
N PHE A 454 -4.35 20.09 10.83
CA PHE A 454 -5.53 20.66 11.48
C PHE A 454 -6.76 19.80 11.18
N ASN A 455 -7.73 19.86 12.08
CA ASN A 455 -9.03 19.25 11.94
C ASN A 455 -10.01 20.26 11.35
N THR A 456 -10.79 19.82 10.39
CA THR A 456 -11.61 20.71 9.55
C THR A 456 -13.00 20.96 10.13
N ASP A 457 -13.49 20.09 11.03
CA ASP A 457 -14.82 20.21 11.58
C ASP A 457 -14.93 21.43 12.52
N GLY A 458 -15.84 22.35 12.19
CA GLY A 458 -16.08 23.61 12.90
C GLY A 458 -16.63 23.46 14.30
N THR A 459 -17.26 22.34 14.63
CA THR A 459 -17.84 22.05 15.95
C THR A 459 -16.81 21.66 16.99
N LEU A 460 -15.58 21.33 16.55
CA LEU A 460 -14.48 20.98 17.45
C LEU A 460 -14.00 22.20 18.25
N PRO A 461 -13.69 22.04 19.55
CA PRO A 461 -13.08 23.08 20.35
C PRO A 461 -11.72 23.50 19.77
N ALA A 462 -11.33 24.76 20.00
CA ALA A 462 -10.10 25.34 19.43
C ALA A 462 -8.83 24.52 19.74
N SER A 463 -8.78 23.86 20.89
CA SER A 463 -7.68 22.98 21.32
C SER A 463 -7.52 21.70 20.46
N LEU A 464 -8.59 21.25 19.79
CA LEU A 464 -8.58 20.09 18.92
C LEU A 464 -8.50 20.46 17.43
N ARG A 465 -8.46 21.75 17.09
CA ARG A 465 -8.43 22.21 15.69
C ARG A 465 -7.04 22.10 15.05
N ARG A 466 -5.97 21.87 15.83
CA ARG A 466 -4.60 21.71 15.34
C ARG A 466 -3.93 20.53 16.04
N PHE A 467 -3.02 19.88 15.33
CA PHE A 467 -2.13 18.85 15.86
C PHE A 467 -0.70 19.06 15.33
N ASP A 468 0.28 18.65 16.12
CA ASP A 468 1.71 18.84 15.88
C ASP A 468 2.29 17.70 15.01
N PRO A 469 3.50 17.86 14.46
CA PRO A 469 4.21 16.79 13.78
C PRO A 469 4.45 15.59 14.69
N GLU A 470 4.26 14.39 14.15
CA GLU A 470 4.66 13.13 14.76
C GLU A 470 6.09 12.77 14.36
N SER A 471 6.86 12.19 15.25
CA SER A 471 8.21 11.68 14.94
C SER A 471 8.41 10.25 15.42
N LEU A 472 9.34 9.57 14.75
CA LEU A 472 9.70 8.18 15.01
C LEU A 472 11.22 8.03 14.90
N ILE A 473 11.80 7.31 15.86
CA ILE A 473 13.19 6.83 15.78
C ILE A 473 13.15 5.31 15.75
N GLU A 474 13.75 4.72 14.72
CA GLU A 474 13.83 3.28 14.57
C GLU A 474 15.29 2.81 14.59
N VAL A 475 15.54 1.74 15.34
CA VAL A 475 16.77 0.95 15.27
C VAL A 475 16.44 -0.38 14.63
N GLU A 476 17.16 -0.73 13.58
CA GLU A 476 16.99 -1.97 12.84
C GLU A 476 18.33 -2.68 12.66
N SER A 477 18.35 -4.00 12.88
CA SER A 477 19.47 -4.87 12.53
C SER A 477 19.00 -5.95 11.56
N GLY A 478 19.76 -6.21 10.51
CA GLY A 478 19.38 -7.19 9.51
C GLY A 478 20.53 -8.08 9.07
N LEU A 479 20.14 -9.24 8.54
CA LEU A 479 21.00 -10.24 7.92
C LEU A 479 20.46 -10.58 6.54
N ARG A 480 21.36 -10.69 5.56
CA ARG A 480 21.06 -11.10 4.20
C ARG A 480 22.08 -12.13 3.76
N ALA A 481 21.64 -13.23 3.20
CA ALA A 481 22.53 -14.31 2.81
C ALA A 481 22.04 -15.04 1.57
N LYS A 482 23.00 -15.38 0.67
CA LYS A 482 22.85 -16.43 -0.34
C LYS A 482 23.53 -17.68 0.19
N LEU A 483 22.83 -18.77 0.23
CA LEU A 483 23.27 -20.03 0.84
C LEU A 483 23.02 -21.18 -0.13
N ALA A 484 23.67 -22.33 0.09
CA ALA A 484 23.50 -23.54 -0.68
C ALA A 484 23.72 -23.35 -2.19
N ASP A 485 24.84 -22.71 -2.58
CA ASP A 485 25.18 -22.38 -3.97
C ASP A 485 24.07 -21.55 -4.64
N ASP A 486 23.66 -20.45 -4.00
CA ASP A 486 22.63 -19.49 -4.42
C ASP A 486 21.20 -20.07 -4.57
N ARG A 487 20.97 -21.25 -4.02
CA ARG A 487 19.64 -21.89 -4.04
C ARG A 487 18.74 -21.45 -2.88
N LEU A 488 19.28 -20.77 -1.89
CA LEU A 488 18.54 -20.20 -0.76
C LEU A 488 18.97 -18.74 -0.58
N GLN A 489 18.05 -17.83 -0.78
CA GLN A 489 18.19 -16.44 -0.40
C GLN A 489 17.40 -16.21 0.90
N LEU A 490 18.05 -15.70 1.92
CA LEU A 490 17.49 -15.44 3.23
C LEU A 490 17.67 -13.97 3.60
N LYS A 491 16.58 -13.35 4.06
CA LYS A 491 16.56 -12.01 4.66
C LYS A 491 15.92 -12.10 6.03
N ALA A 492 16.54 -11.46 7.02
CA ALA A 492 15.98 -11.31 8.35
C ALA A 492 16.23 -9.88 8.85
N ALA A 493 15.26 -9.30 9.55
CA ALA A 493 15.38 -8.00 10.20
C ALA A 493 14.71 -8.01 11.58
N LEU A 494 15.38 -7.42 12.56
CA LEU A 494 14.86 -7.10 13.88
C LEU A 494 14.77 -5.58 13.98
N PHE A 495 13.65 -5.06 14.41
CA PHE A 495 13.43 -3.61 14.52
C PHE A 495 12.76 -3.22 15.82
N ARG A 496 13.01 -1.98 16.24
CA ARG A 496 12.31 -1.27 17.30
C ARG A 496 12.16 0.19 16.90
N ALA A 497 10.93 0.67 16.88
CA ALA A 497 10.53 2.04 16.57
C ALA A 497 9.86 2.67 17.78
N ASP A 498 10.46 3.73 18.32
CA ASP A 498 9.92 4.56 19.39
C ASP A 498 9.24 5.77 18.75
N ARG A 499 7.94 5.97 19.02
CA ARG A 499 7.09 7.01 18.42
C ARG A 499 6.71 8.05 19.45
N THR A 500 6.81 9.31 19.07
CA THR A 500 6.44 10.47 19.91
C THR A 500 5.43 11.34 19.19
N ASP A 501 4.51 11.94 19.97
CA ASP A 501 3.44 12.81 19.48
C ASP A 501 2.57 12.12 18.41
N GLN A 502 2.23 10.85 18.64
CA GLN A 502 1.45 10.04 17.69
C GLN A 502 0.13 10.72 17.34
N GLN A 503 -0.14 10.84 16.05
CA GLN A 503 -1.38 11.37 15.51
C GLN A 503 -2.46 10.28 15.52
N ILE A 504 -3.25 10.24 16.58
CA ILE A 504 -4.31 9.25 16.76
C ILE A 504 -5.64 9.81 16.27
N LYS A 505 -6.36 9.01 15.45
CA LYS A 505 -7.73 9.30 15.05
C LYS A 505 -8.68 9.04 16.21
N SER A 506 -9.41 10.06 16.58
CA SER A 506 -10.45 10.07 17.60
C SER A 506 -11.79 10.51 17.00
N SER A 507 -12.89 10.25 17.72
CA SER A 507 -14.21 10.73 17.33
C SER A 507 -14.92 11.28 18.58
N ARG A 508 -15.48 12.48 18.47
CA ARG A 508 -16.44 12.97 19.44
C ARG A 508 -17.81 12.46 19.05
N VAL A 509 -18.47 11.79 20.00
CA VAL A 509 -19.80 11.22 19.80
C VAL A 509 -20.81 12.11 20.51
N THR A 510 -21.79 12.64 19.80
CA THR A 510 -22.83 13.50 20.36
C THR A 510 -24.21 12.94 20.00
N PRO A 511 -25.09 12.64 20.96
CA PRO A 511 -26.47 12.27 20.66
C PRO A 511 -27.23 13.45 20.06
N ARG A 512 -27.99 13.21 18.99
CA ARG A 512 -28.93 14.17 18.41
C ARG A 512 -30.28 14.12 19.13
N GLU A 513 -31.14 15.13 18.91
CA GLU A 513 -32.46 15.23 19.52
C GLU A 513 -33.41 14.09 19.09
N ASP A 514 -33.20 13.51 17.94
CA ASP A 514 -33.96 12.37 17.38
C ASP A 514 -33.50 11.01 17.89
N GLY A 515 -32.43 10.96 18.73
CA GLY A 515 -31.84 9.74 19.26
C GLY A 515 -30.74 9.14 18.39
N SER A 516 -30.51 9.67 17.19
CA SER A 516 -29.36 9.29 16.34
C SER A 516 -28.06 9.85 16.90
N THR A 517 -26.95 9.41 16.36
CA THR A 517 -25.61 9.78 16.84
C THR A 517 -24.84 10.57 15.81
N GLU A 518 -24.27 11.69 16.24
CA GLU A 518 -23.34 12.45 15.42
C GLU A 518 -21.89 12.10 15.77
N PHE A 519 -21.10 11.81 14.74
CA PHE A 519 -19.67 11.53 14.86
C PHE A 519 -18.86 12.67 14.27
N VAL A 520 -18.00 13.26 15.09
CA VAL A 520 -17.04 14.27 14.66
C VAL A 520 -15.64 13.70 14.80
N ASP A 521 -15.07 13.23 13.70
CA ASP A 521 -13.73 12.66 13.67
C ASP A 521 -12.66 13.76 13.74
N TYR A 522 -11.59 13.52 14.49
CA TYR A 522 -10.43 14.40 14.56
C TYR A 522 -9.13 13.62 14.79
N LEU A 523 -7.99 14.24 14.46
CA LEU A 523 -6.66 13.79 14.80
C LEU A 523 -6.11 14.60 15.97
N GLY A 524 -5.41 13.94 16.89
CA GLY A 524 -4.74 14.60 18.01
C GLY A 524 -3.43 13.89 18.36
N ASN A 525 -2.47 14.62 18.93
CA ASN A 525 -1.22 14.06 19.43
C ASN A 525 -1.45 13.49 20.84
N ALA A 526 -2.13 12.36 20.92
CA ALA A 526 -2.63 11.83 22.18
C ALA A 526 -1.69 10.77 22.81
N ALA A 527 -0.72 10.22 22.04
CA ALA A 527 -0.01 9.05 22.47
C ALA A 527 1.51 9.07 22.19
N GLU A 528 2.21 8.28 22.97
CA GLU A 528 3.57 7.80 22.73
C GLU A 528 3.51 6.27 22.71
N GLY A 529 4.37 5.59 21.96
CA GLY A 529 4.35 4.13 21.94
C GLY A 529 5.49 3.51 21.15
N VAL A 530 5.52 2.19 21.20
CA VAL A 530 6.57 1.35 20.63
C VAL A 530 5.96 0.37 19.63
N ASN A 531 6.68 0.18 18.52
CA ASN A 531 6.42 -0.88 17.55
C ASN A 531 7.74 -1.66 17.38
N GLN A 532 7.74 -2.95 17.68
CA GLN A 532 8.93 -3.79 17.58
C GLN A 532 8.61 -5.15 16.98
N GLY A 533 9.58 -5.81 16.35
CA GLY A 533 9.29 -7.09 15.73
C GLY A 533 10.43 -7.73 14.97
N LEU A 534 10.09 -8.84 14.32
CA LEU A 534 10.96 -9.66 13.49
C LEU A 534 10.33 -9.85 12.12
N GLU A 535 11.14 -9.77 11.09
CA GLU A 535 10.76 -10.08 9.71
C GLU A 535 11.74 -11.12 9.16
N ILE A 536 11.20 -12.18 8.53
CA ILE A 536 12.00 -13.22 7.88
C ILE A 536 11.41 -13.45 6.50
N GLU A 537 12.24 -13.45 5.47
CA GLU A 537 11.87 -13.81 4.11
C GLU A 537 12.89 -14.79 3.54
N ALA A 538 12.40 -15.79 2.83
CA ALA A 538 13.24 -16.75 2.15
C ALA A 538 12.70 -17.07 0.77
N ARG A 539 13.59 -17.20 -0.23
CA ARG A 539 13.35 -17.80 -1.52
C ARG A 539 14.26 -19.00 -1.66
N PHE A 540 13.73 -20.12 -2.13
CA PHE A 540 14.51 -21.35 -2.21
C PHE A 540 14.14 -22.19 -3.41
N LEU A 541 15.15 -22.80 -4.03
CA LEU A 541 15.02 -23.80 -5.09
C LEU A 541 15.15 -25.19 -4.46
N VAL A 542 14.06 -25.95 -4.45
CA VAL A 542 14.08 -27.36 -4.03
C VAL A 542 14.69 -28.23 -5.13
N SER A 543 14.35 -27.91 -6.40
CA SER A 543 14.90 -28.53 -7.62
C SER A 543 14.72 -27.57 -8.79
N GLU A 544 15.18 -27.94 -9.99
CA GLU A 544 14.97 -27.18 -11.24
C GLU A 544 13.49 -26.86 -11.52
N ARG A 545 12.55 -27.64 -10.98
CA ARG A 545 11.11 -27.52 -11.21
C ARG A 545 10.33 -26.98 -10.01
N TRP A 546 10.94 -26.97 -8.83
CA TRP A 546 10.27 -26.57 -7.60
C TRP A 546 10.95 -25.36 -6.98
N GLN A 547 10.23 -24.29 -6.91
CA GLN A 547 10.62 -23.06 -6.23
C GLN A 547 9.66 -22.75 -5.10
N GLY A 548 10.19 -22.26 -3.97
CA GLY A 548 9.37 -21.86 -2.84
C GLY A 548 9.71 -20.46 -2.34
N ARG A 549 8.71 -19.86 -1.72
CA ARG A 549 8.84 -18.59 -0.96
C ARG A 549 8.25 -18.76 0.42
N PHE A 550 8.82 -18.05 1.34
CA PHE A 550 8.34 -17.96 2.71
C PHE A 550 8.52 -16.52 3.21
N ALA A 551 7.53 -16.00 3.91
CA ALA A 551 7.60 -14.72 4.58
C ALA A 551 6.88 -14.80 5.93
N LEU A 552 7.49 -14.24 6.98
CA LEU A 552 6.96 -14.17 8.33
C LEU A 552 7.26 -12.80 8.91
N GLY A 553 6.23 -12.10 9.35
CA GLY A 553 6.33 -10.92 10.20
C GLY A 553 5.78 -11.23 11.59
N LEU A 554 6.56 -10.92 12.61
CA LEU A 554 6.10 -10.89 14.01
C LEU A 554 6.12 -9.45 14.47
N LEU A 555 5.05 -9.00 15.11
CA LEU A 555 4.87 -7.61 15.51
C LEU A 555 4.33 -7.53 16.93
N ASP A 556 4.93 -6.68 17.73
CA ASP A 556 4.49 -6.31 19.06
C ASP A 556 4.38 -4.78 19.13
N THR A 557 3.21 -4.27 19.50
CA THR A 557 2.93 -2.83 19.55
C THR A 557 2.24 -2.48 20.85
N GLU A 558 2.65 -1.37 21.44
CA GLU A 558 2.09 -0.90 22.70
C GLU A 558 2.06 0.63 22.74
N PHE A 559 1.03 1.20 23.33
CA PHE A 559 1.03 2.59 23.76
C PHE A 559 1.73 2.71 25.11
N ASP A 560 2.88 3.35 25.17
CA ASP A 560 3.55 3.67 26.45
C ASP A 560 2.71 4.65 27.26
N ARG A 561 2.09 5.60 26.57
CA ARG A 561 1.16 6.59 27.15
C ARG A 561 0.07 6.92 26.15
N PHE A 562 -1.19 6.69 26.53
CA PHE A 562 -2.34 7.13 25.76
C PHE A 562 -3.50 7.46 26.69
N ILE A 563 -3.75 8.75 26.87
CA ILE A 563 -4.92 9.25 27.59
C ILE A 563 -5.80 9.96 26.57
N ASN A 564 -7.04 9.50 26.40
CA ASN A 564 -7.98 10.08 25.47
C ASN A 564 -8.58 11.40 26.03
N GLU A 565 -9.38 12.09 25.22
CA GLU A 565 -10.04 13.36 25.56
C GLU A 565 -11.04 13.28 26.71
N PHE A 566 -11.47 12.07 27.08
CA PHE A 566 -12.36 11.82 28.24
C PHE A 566 -11.59 11.48 29.51
N GLY A 567 -10.25 11.45 29.45
CA GLY A 567 -9.38 11.09 30.57
C GLY A 567 -9.26 9.59 30.79
N GLU A 568 -9.70 8.76 29.85
CA GLU A 568 -9.52 7.30 29.91
C GLU A 568 -8.09 6.96 29.51
N ASP A 569 -7.46 6.07 30.29
CA ASP A 569 -6.08 5.62 30.08
C ASP A 569 -6.06 4.31 29.28
N TYR A 570 -5.51 4.37 28.07
CA TYR A 570 -5.29 3.25 27.17
C TYR A 570 -3.82 2.82 27.10
N SER A 571 -2.97 3.29 28.02
CA SER A 571 -1.57 2.88 28.09
C SER A 571 -1.48 1.36 28.29
N GLY A 572 -0.51 0.70 27.67
CA GLY A 572 -0.38 -0.76 27.65
C GLY A 572 -1.25 -1.48 26.63
N ARG A 573 -2.06 -0.76 25.85
CA ARG A 573 -2.89 -1.34 24.80
C ARG A 573 -2.11 -1.50 23.49
N GLU A 574 -2.39 -2.60 22.78
CA GLU A 574 -1.95 -2.80 21.40
C GLU A 574 -2.53 -1.74 20.45
N GLN A 575 -1.74 -1.30 19.48
CA GLN A 575 -2.18 -0.33 18.46
C GLN A 575 -3.11 -1.02 17.45
N ALA A 576 -4.05 -0.26 16.88
CA ALA A 576 -5.00 -0.81 15.91
C ALA A 576 -4.33 -1.14 14.56
N HIS A 577 -4.90 -2.11 13.84
CA HIS A 577 -4.42 -2.62 12.56
C HIS A 577 -2.98 -3.18 12.61
N ALA A 578 -2.55 -3.65 13.77
CA ALA A 578 -1.24 -4.22 14.03
C ALA A 578 -1.36 -5.71 14.42
N PRO A 579 -1.61 -6.62 13.47
CA PRO A 579 -1.66 -8.05 13.75
C PRO A 579 -0.31 -8.53 14.31
N ARG A 580 -0.32 -9.38 15.33
CA ARG A 580 0.89 -9.90 15.99
C ARG A 580 1.73 -10.78 15.08
N TYR A 581 1.09 -11.41 14.07
CA TYR A 581 1.81 -12.10 13.01
C TYR A 581 1.12 -11.91 11.66
N THR A 582 1.96 -11.92 10.61
CA THR A 582 1.58 -12.13 9.21
C THR A 582 2.50 -13.20 8.65
N ALA A 583 1.94 -14.19 7.96
CA ALA A 583 2.73 -15.29 7.42
C ALA A 583 2.25 -15.66 6.02
N GLN A 584 3.19 -15.99 5.15
CA GLN A 584 2.93 -16.45 3.79
C GLN A 584 3.91 -17.57 3.41
N GLY A 585 3.41 -18.59 2.74
CA GLY A 585 4.22 -19.61 2.10
C GLY A 585 3.66 -19.93 0.73
N SER A 586 4.51 -20.08 -0.28
CA SER A 586 4.10 -20.57 -1.59
C SER A 586 5.09 -21.58 -2.14
N LEU A 587 4.58 -22.51 -2.94
CA LEU A 587 5.36 -23.52 -3.64
C LEU A 587 4.89 -23.56 -5.09
N ASN A 588 5.84 -23.34 -6.00
CA ASN A 588 5.63 -23.33 -7.44
C ASN A 588 6.29 -24.57 -8.05
N TYR A 589 5.54 -25.28 -8.86
CA TYR A 589 6.04 -26.35 -9.72
C TYR A 589 5.95 -25.91 -11.17
N SER A 590 7.06 -25.95 -11.91
CA SER A 590 7.11 -25.57 -13.32
C SER A 590 7.55 -26.75 -14.17
N ALA A 591 6.77 -27.04 -15.22
CA ALA A 591 7.07 -28.01 -16.25
C ALA A 591 6.84 -27.41 -17.63
N GLU A 592 7.37 -28.05 -18.67
CA GLU A 592 7.30 -27.55 -20.06
C GLU A 592 5.89 -27.17 -20.54
N ARG A 593 4.85 -27.86 -20.03
CA ARG A 593 3.46 -27.68 -20.48
C ARG A 593 2.51 -27.19 -19.43
N PHE A 594 2.93 -27.03 -18.19
CA PHE A 594 2.09 -26.51 -17.13
C PHE A 594 2.90 -26.06 -15.93
N ASP A 595 2.35 -25.06 -15.25
CA ASP A 595 2.77 -24.58 -13.94
C ASP A 595 1.66 -24.82 -12.92
N VAL A 596 2.03 -25.06 -11.67
CA VAL A 596 1.10 -25.12 -10.54
C VAL A 596 1.69 -24.33 -9.38
N GLN A 597 0.91 -23.44 -8.80
CA GLN A 597 1.25 -22.76 -7.55
C GLN A 597 0.23 -23.11 -6.46
N ILE A 598 0.74 -23.35 -5.26
CA ILE A 598 -0.06 -23.44 -4.04
C ILE A 598 0.48 -22.39 -3.08
N GLY A 599 -0.39 -21.50 -2.62
CA GLY A 599 -0.10 -20.44 -1.65
C GLY A 599 -0.94 -20.62 -0.39
N ILE A 600 -0.34 -20.30 0.76
CA ILE A 600 -1.00 -20.26 2.07
C ILE A 600 -0.68 -18.92 2.70
N GLU A 601 -1.69 -18.20 3.18
CA GLU A 601 -1.55 -16.92 3.85
C GLU A 601 -2.28 -16.95 5.18
N GLY A 602 -1.63 -16.45 6.22
CA GLY A 602 -2.20 -16.37 7.55
C GLY A 602 -1.94 -15.02 8.21
N LYS A 603 -2.91 -14.57 8.99
CA LYS A 603 -2.84 -13.32 9.73
C LYS A 603 -3.52 -13.49 11.09
N ASP A 604 -2.94 -12.86 12.13
CA ASP A 604 -3.54 -12.79 13.47
C ASP A 604 -4.69 -11.79 13.52
N ASP A 605 -5.52 -11.89 14.55
CA ASP A 605 -6.53 -10.90 14.85
C ASP A 605 -5.89 -9.57 15.30
N PHE A 606 -6.58 -8.46 15.06
CA PHE A 606 -6.13 -7.12 15.44
C PHE A 606 -7.31 -6.22 15.81
N TYR A 607 -7.07 -5.17 16.58
CA TYR A 607 -8.07 -4.14 16.87
C TYR A 607 -8.34 -3.27 15.63
N PHE A 608 -9.62 -3.02 15.33
CA PHE A 608 -10.00 -2.06 14.28
C PHE A 608 -9.86 -0.60 14.70
N SER A 609 -9.74 -0.33 15.99
CA SER A 609 -9.61 1.02 16.53
C SER A 609 -8.74 1.04 17.77
N ASP A 610 -8.05 2.15 18.00
CA ASP A 610 -7.32 2.38 19.25
C ASP A 610 -8.25 2.61 20.45
N ARG A 611 -9.55 2.79 20.22
CA ARG A 611 -10.54 3.22 21.24
C ARG A 611 -11.58 2.18 21.63
N HIS A 612 -11.95 1.26 20.75
CA HIS A 612 -12.92 0.20 21.08
C HIS A 612 -12.28 -1.19 20.97
N ASN A 613 -12.95 -2.20 21.54
CA ASN A 613 -12.38 -3.55 21.68
C ASN A 613 -12.79 -4.52 20.57
N VAL A 614 -13.42 -4.02 19.49
CA VAL A 614 -13.78 -4.88 18.36
C VAL A 614 -12.53 -5.24 17.59
N ARG A 615 -12.33 -6.55 17.38
CA ARG A 615 -11.18 -7.14 16.68
C ARG A 615 -11.62 -7.81 15.38
N SER A 616 -10.70 -7.94 14.46
CA SER A 616 -10.83 -8.85 13.31
C SER A 616 -10.78 -10.32 13.81
N SER A 617 -11.06 -11.26 12.93
CA SER A 617 -10.70 -12.67 13.15
C SER A 617 -9.27 -12.94 12.69
N ASP A 618 -8.61 -13.92 13.29
CA ASP A 618 -7.47 -14.59 12.69
C ASP A 618 -7.97 -15.46 11.51
N TYR A 619 -7.15 -15.63 10.49
CA TYR A 619 -7.51 -16.48 9.35
C TYR A 619 -6.29 -17.16 8.71
N LEU A 620 -6.58 -18.25 8.01
CA LEU A 620 -5.64 -18.98 7.16
C LEU A 620 -6.31 -19.30 5.83
N VAL A 621 -5.88 -18.66 4.75
CA VAL A 621 -6.42 -18.88 3.41
C VAL A 621 -5.47 -19.70 2.54
N VAL A 622 -6.05 -20.51 1.68
CA VAL A 622 -5.33 -21.30 0.67
C VAL A 622 -5.71 -20.79 -0.71
N ASN A 623 -4.68 -20.51 -1.52
CA ASN A 623 -4.80 -20.06 -2.90
C ASN A 623 -4.12 -21.08 -3.81
N VAL A 624 -4.72 -21.38 -4.97
CA VAL A 624 -4.17 -22.32 -5.94
C VAL A 624 -4.33 -21.74 -7.34
N SER A 625 -3.29 -21.87 -8.16
CA SER A 625 -3.39 -21.59 -9.59
C SER A 625 -2.67 -22.67 -10.39
N SER A 626 -3.15 -22.92 -11.60
CA SER A 626 -2.50 -23.80 -12.58
C SER A 626 -2.59 -23.17 -13.95
N THR A 627 -1.46 -23.05 -14.63
CA THR A 627 -1.36 -22.51 -15.99
C THR A 627 -0.96 -23.64 -16.94
N LEU A 628 -1.74 -23.84 -17.97
CA LEU A 628 -1.47 -24.78 -19.06
C LEU A 628 -0.90 -23.99 -20.25
N HIS A 629 0.27 -24.42 -20.74
CA HIS A 629 0.97 -23.78 -21.84
C HIS A 629 0.64 -24.47 -23.17
N PHE A 630 0.10 -23.73 -24.12
CA PHE A 630 -0.15 -24.14 -25.50
C PHE A 630 0.72 -23.28 -26.44
N ASP A 631 0.93 -23.74 -27.64
CA ASP A 631 1.81 -23.04 -28.61
C ASP A 631 1.38 -21.59 -28.91
N ALA A 632 0.09 -21.29 -28.81
CA ALA A 632 -0.46 -19.96 -29.17
C ALA A 632 -1.03 -19.18 -27.97
N PHE A 633 -1.23 -19.80 -26.83
CA PHE A 633 -1.83 -19.17 -25.66
C PHE A 633 -1.56 -19.96 -24.38
N ASP A 634 -1.69 -19.31 -23.25
CA ASP A 634 -1.72 -19.92 -21.92
C ASP A 634 -3.15 -19.88 -21.36
N LEU A 635 -3.54 -20.96 -20.67
CA LEU A 635 -4.80 -21.01 -19.93
C LEU A 635 -4.51 -21.19 -18.44
N SER A 636 -4.78 -20.17 -17.65
CA SER A 636 -4.70 -20.22 -16.18
C SER A 636 -6.06 -20.50 -15.57
N ILE A 637 -6.13 -21.43 -14.63
CA ILE A 637 -7.29 -21.74 -13.78
C ILE A 637 -6.85 -21.47 -12.34
N TRP A 638 -7.62 -20.69 -11.61
CA TRP A 638 -7.22 -20.23 -10.29
C TRP A 638 -8.37 -20.19 -9.30
N GLY A 639 -8.02 -20.24 -8.01
CA GLY A 639 -8.94 -20.04 -6.91
C GLY A 639 -8.25 -19.39 -5.74
N ARG A 640 -8.92 -18.42 -5.14
CA ARG A 640 -8.47 -17.70 -3.94
C ARG A 640 -9.42 -17.96 -2.78
N ASN A 641 -8.89 -17.89 -1.56
CA ASN A 641 -9.63 -18.21 -0.33
C ASN A 641 -10.42 -19.52 -0.45
N LEU A 642 -9.76 -20.58 -0.92
CA LEU A 642 -10.41 -21.90 -1.10
C LEU A 642 -10.91 -22.51 0.20
N THR A 643 -10.36 -22.09 1.32
CA THR A 643 -10.82 -22.43 2.69
C THR A 643 -12.13 -21.79 3.06
N ASP A 644 -12.60 -20.76 2.31
CA ASP A 644 -13.83 -19.99 2.54
C ASP A 644 -13.85 -19.29 3.91
N GLU A 645 -12.66 -18.78 4.30
CA GLU A 645 -12.52 -18.04 5.56
C GLU A 645 -13.25 -16.71 5.51
N THR A 646 -13.86 -16.34 6.62
CA THR A 646 -14.48 -15.02 6.76
C THR A 646 -13.42 -14.00 7.16
N ILE A 647 -13.11 -13.09 6.24
CA ILE A 647 -12.14 -12.02 6.43
C ILE A 647 -12.90 -10.73 6.72
N TYR A 648 -12.55 -10.03 7.80
CA TYR A 648 -13.07 -8.72 8.11
C TYR A 648 -12.06 -7.64 7.73
N THR A 649 -12.48 -6.70 6.88
CA THR A 649 -11.64 -5.57 6.39
C THR A 649 -11.88 -4.29 7.17
N ARG A 650 -13.03 -4.16 7.84
CA ARG A 650 -13.40 -3.02 8.68
C ARG A 650 -14.30 -3.48 9.82
N GLY A 651 -14.21 -2.79 10.96
CA GLY A 651 -15.07 -3.07 12.12
C GLY A 651 -15.38 -1.82 12.92
N PHE A 652 -16.60 -1.75 13.43
CA PHE A 652 -17.14 -0.69 14.28
C PHE A 652 -17.57 -1.29 15.62
N GLY A 653 -17.52 -0.51 16.69
CA GLY A 653 -17.84 -1.01 18.03
C GLY A 653 -18.24 0.06 19.04
N SER A 654 -18.49 1.29 18.58
CA SER A 654 -18.77 2.42 19.46
C SER A 654 -20.19 2.98 19.34
N PHE A 655 -21.04 2.37 18.49
CA PHE A 655 -22.40 2.84 18.25
C PHE A 655 -23.33 1.68 17.89
N GLY A 656 -24.64 1.93 17.88
CA GLY A 656 -25.67 1.06 17.32
C GLY A 656 -26.35 1.77 16.16
N ASN A 657 -26.59 1.06 15.06
CA ASN A 657 -27.29 1.57 13.87
C ASN A 657 -28.56 0.76 13.53
N ASP A 658 -28.85 -0.31 14.31
CA ASP A 658 -30.02 -1.15 14.06
C ASP A 658 -31.25 -0.64 14.80
N PRO A 659 -32.23 -0.05 14.11
CA PRO A 659 -33.46 0.45 14.72
C PRO A 659 -34.33 -0.67 15.32
N ARG A 660 -34.20 -1.92 14.84
CA ARG A 660 -34.91 -3.10 15.37
C ARG A 660 -34.44 -3.47 16.78
N LYS A 661 -33.28 -2.97 17.20
CA LYS A 661 -32.61 -3.18 18.49
C LYS A 661 -32.54 -1.88 19.31
N ASP A 662 -33.42 -0.90 19.03
CA ASP A 662 -33.43 0.40 19.69
C ASP A 662 -32.05 1.11 19.65
N TYR A 663 -31.30 0.94 18.53
CA TYR A 663 -29.93 1.48 18.34
C TYR A 663 -28.94 1.08 19.44
N ALA A 664 -29.11 -0.11 20.01
CA ALA A 664 -28.16 -0.63 21.00
C ALA A 664 -26.76 -0.78 20.40
N THR A 665 -25.74 -0.33 21.15
CA THR A 665 -24.34 -0.46 20.71
C THR A 665 -23.96 -1.91 20.52
N GLU A 666 -23.53 -2.24 19.30
CA GLU A 666 -23.07 -3.57 18.92
C GLU A 666 -21.94 -3.50 17.89
N PRO A 667 -21.16 -4.58 17.66
CA PRO A 667 -20.15 -4.60 16.65
C PRO A 667 -20.75 -4.78 15.25
N TYR A 668 -20.24 -4.04 14.25
CA TYR A 668 -20.55 -4.22 12.83
C TYR A 668 -19.28 -4.46 12.05
N PHE A 669 -19.36 -5.27 10.97
CA PHE A 669 -18.19 -5.65 10.17
C PHE A 669 -18.45 -5.47 8.67
N GLN A 670 -17.39 -5.12 7.95
CA GLN A 670 -17.32 -5.26 6.50
C GLN A 670 -16.44 -6.46 6.14
N PHE A 671 -16.87 -7.17 5.09
CA PHE A 671 -16.25 -8.43 4.69
C PHE A 671 -15.30 -8.22 3.52
N GLY A 672 -14.16 -8.87 3.57
CA GLY A 672 -13.23 -9.02 2.46
C GLY A 672 -13.70 -10.07 1.45
N GLU A 673 -12.82 -10.42 0.52
CA GLU A 673 -13.10 -11.38 -0.55
C GLU A 673 -13.48 -12.77 0.01
N PRO A 674 -14.62 -13.35 -0.37
CA PRO A 674 -14.97 -14.74 -0.06
C PRO A 674 -14.16 -15.71 -0.92
N ARG A 675 -14.50 -17.00 -0.93
CA ARG A 675 -13.95 -17.94 -1.90
C ARG A 675 -14.34 -17.54 -3.32
N VAL A 676 -13.32 -17.30 -4.16
CA VAL A 676 -13.47 -16.96 -5.58
C VAL A 676 -12.66 -17.91 -6.45
N TRP A 677 -13.10 -18.09 -7.68
CA TRP A 677 -12.38 -18.84 -8.70
C TRP A 677 -12.57 -18.18 -10.07
N GLY A 678 -11.65 -18.50 -10.97
CA GLY A 678 -11.73 -18.00 -12.34
C GLY A 678 -10.77 -18.69 -13.27
N MET A 679 -10.84 -18.25 -14.53
CA MET A 679 -9.92 -18.64 -15.59
C MET A 679 -9.44 -17.41 -16.34
N THR A 680 -8.20 -17.45 -16.83
CA THR A 680 -7.59 -16.38 -17.64
C THR A 680 -6.91 -17.02 -18.86
N LEU A 681 -7.26 -16.54 -20.04
CA LEU A 681 -6.61 -16.87 -21.30
C LEU A 681 -5.63 -15.76 -21.64
N THR A 682 -4.35 -16.07 -21.83
CA THR A 682 -3.31 -15.11 -22.24
C THR A 682 -2.72 -15.55 -23.57
N ALA A 683 -2.72 -14.67 -24.57
CA ALA A 683 -2.08 -14.90 -25.84
C ALA A 683 -0.94 -13.91 -26.07
N GLN A 684 0.26 -14.43 -26.36
CA GLN A 684 1.41 -13.63 -26.76
C GLN A 684 1.45 -13.59 -28.29
N LEU A 685 1.19 -12.42 -28.84
CA LEU A 685 1.31 -12.16 -30.25
C LEU A 685 2.75 -11.68 -30.50
N ALA A 686 3.69 -12.63 -30.65
CA ALA A 686 5.08 -12.28 -30.96
C ALA A 686 5.14 -11.57 -32.32
N GLY A 687 5.81 -10.41 -32.37
CA GLY A 687 6.29 -9.86 -33.62
C GLY A 687 7.28 -10.86 -34.22
N GLN A 688 6.96 -11.42 -35.38
CA GLN A 688 7.88 -12.23 -36.18
C GLN A 688 9.03 -11.35 -36.74
#